data_5293c88fbb712621c6b2bcc100d54bfa
#
_entry.id   5293c88fbb712621c6b2bcc100d54bfa
#
_cell.length_a   1.000
_cell.length_b   1.000
_cell.length_c   1.000
_cell.angle_alpha   90.00
_cell.angle_beta   90.00
_cell.angle_gamma   90.00
#
_symmetry.space_group_name_H-M   'P 1'
#
loop_
_entity.id
_entity.type
_entity.pdbx_description
1 polymer ?
#
loop_
_entity_poly.entity_id
_entity_poly.type
_entity_poly.pdbx_seq_one_letter_code
_entity_poly.pdbx_strand_id
1 'polypeptide(L)'
;MRHLLLPALLFVLLSVASCSHKSSVSQPTDIQVAETLIYNHQDSFYTNPKETEEHLAKALQNLKDSSARSRLKLFIGMSRLFQGDNKGCQKQFEEVDRYRLTHLGDNALAGAYWNDCGIVAMLSGNRDSAITCFENANRDLRLANDTSRTCDVSVNLAGLLRERGDMAKAANVLEEALVMSQGRSKRPATIRFAIQYMLGAVYSDMNSFHLADTYFQQAYSHIADANLQDRYMFFNYRGNRYFFDKKYDLAWKDFTQSKSIARQLNNTVFEAIAESNLGEVLHSQGKNREAMPLLLNAEKTFTQTGAGDPRSSAYLNDLLASTMAHTGDITGARKRFLATDTAAIAGEPRYMMTHYERLADFHHLTGDNASAYNDLEQARLYESEFRNKLFGEQMADAQQRYQHDKKMLGQQAEIKQQKEHVSNLRLITIIVIVFALAVIALVLWSQRRKRQILRMKFQNQLTELSLENIRNRISPHFIMNVLGRELSLNNEGVQRLIKFIRQNLLLVRRSIIPLSEELDFVDTYVELERKALSTEFEYTMNVDPSVDTQSIDIPAMMIQVFVENAVKHGLRGQNGQIYLHIGVAANASKGITITIDNNGSDRQHSTDGTHTGLQVVLQTVELLNKYNSNPIQLVYGPQAGGVWHVAISIPSGYNYKPLNE
;
A
#
# COMPACT_ATOMS: atom_id res chain seq x y z
N MET A 1 -37.03 2.69 -0.82
CA MET A 1 -35.66 2.91 -0.29
C MET A 1 -34.76 1.65 -0.23
N ARG A 2 -35.17 0.51 -0.79
CA ARG A 2 -34.34 -0.72 -0.84
C ARG A 2 -33.39 -0.79 -2.04
N HIS A 3 -33.50 0.10 -3.03
CA HIS A 3 -32.76 0.03 -4.29
C HIS A 3 -31.58 1.00 -4.42
N LEU A 4 -31.27 1.82 -3.40
CA LEU A 4 -30.19 2.82 -3.46
C LEU A 4 -28.98 2.51 -2.58
N LEU A 5 -29.03 1.49 -1.71
CA LEU A 5 -27.90 1.11 -0.83
C LEU A 5 -27.05 -0.07 -1.39
N LEU A 6 -27.57 -0.84 -2.34
CA LEU A 6 -26.81 -1.95 -2.95
C LEU A 6 -25.70 -1.50 -3.91
N PRO A 7 -25.88 -0.45 -4.75
CA PRO A 7 -24.80 -0.03 -5.66
C PRO A 7 -23.61 0.63 -4.95
N ALA A 8 -23.82 1.31 -3.81
CA ALA A 8 -22.73 1.95 -3.07
C ALA A 8 -21.82 0.93 -2.35
N LEU A 9 -22.39 -0.17 -1.84
CA LEU A 9 -21.60 -1.25 -1.22
C LEU A 9 -20.85 -2.08 -2.28
N LEU A 10 -21.44 -2.26 -3.47
CA LEU A 10 -20.79 -2.95 -4.59
C LEU A 10 -19.61 -2.14 -5.16
N PHE A 11 -19.70 -0.80 -5.14
CA PHE A 11 -18.62 0.07 -5.63
C PHE A 11 -17.41 0.07 -4.69
N VAL A 12 -17.62 -0.03 -3.36
CA VAL A 12 -16.53 -0.16 -2.38
C VAL A 12 -15.89 -1.56 -2.42
N LEU A 13 -16.66 -2.62 -2.68
CA LEU A 13 -16.13 -3.97 -2.84
C LEU A 13 -15.42 -4.18 -4.19
N LEU A 14 -15.83 -3.50 -5.24
CA LEU A 14 -15.16 -3.54 -6.55
C LEU A 14 -13.83 -2.76 -6.56
N SER A 15 -13.68 -1.71 -5.75
CA SER A 15 -12.41 -0.99 -5.62
C SER A 15 -11.35 -1.74 -4.81
N VAL A 16 -11.73 -2.71 -3.96
CA VAL A 16 -10.79 -3.57 -3.22
C VAL A 16 -10.44 -4.84 -4.00
N ALA A 17 -11.32 -5.31 -4.89
CA ALA A 17 -11.08 -6.49 -5.73
C ALA A 17 -10.23 -6.21 -6.98
N SER A 18 -9.93 -4.93 -7.29
CA SER A 18 -9.13 -4.53 -8.46
C SER A 18 -7.61 -4.55 -8.23
N CYS A 19 -7.11 -4.99 -7.06
CA CYS A 19 -5.68 -5.08 -6.75
C CYS A 19 -5.09 -6.49 -6.85
N SER A 20 -5.79 -7.46 -7.43
CA SER A 20 -5.19 -8.74 -7.81
C SER A 20 -5.01 -8.83 -9.33
N HIS A 21 -4.30 -7.86 -9.93
CA HIS A 21 -3.68 -8.10 -11.21
C HIS A 21 -2.52 -9.07 -10.98
N LYS A 22 -2.68 -10.30 -11.45
CA LYS A 22 -1.55 -11.13 -11.84
C LYS A 22 -0.67 -10.25 -12.72
N SER A 23 0.52 -9.87 -12.23
CA SER A 23 1.55 -9.26 -13.05
C SER A 23 1.86 -10.25 -14.17
N SER A 24 1.28 -10.04 -15.34
CA SER A 24 1.88 -10.54 -16.56
C SER A 24 3.29 -9.97 -16.55
N VAL A 25 4.29 -10.82 -16.51
CA VAL A 25 5.69 -10.43 -16.69
C VAL A 25 5.73 -9.82 -18.10
N SER A 26 5.60 -8.49 -18.18
CA SER A 26 5.78 -7.76 -19.43
C SER A 26 7.21 -7.99 -19.88
N GLN A 27 7.42 -8.30 -21.16
CA GLN A 27 8.76 -8.37 -21.71
C GLN A 27 9.51 -7.07 -21.39
N PRO A 28 10.79 -7.14 -20.97
CA PRO A 28 11.55 -5.95 -20.64
C PRO A 28 11.60 -5.00 -21.85
N THR A 29 11.44 -3.70 -21.61
CA THR A 29 11.58 -2.68 -22.66
C THR A 29 13.03 -2.64 -23.17
N ASP A 30 13.24 -2.17 -24.40
CA ASP A 30 14.59 -2.01 -24.98
C ASP A 30 15.52 -1.20 -24.07
N ILE A 31 15.00 -0.17 -23.39
CA ILE A 31 15.75 0.63 -22.41
C ILE A 31 16.17 -0.23 -21.21
N GLN A 32 15.27 -1.05 -20.66
CA GLN A 32 15.60 -1.95 -19.56
C GLN A 32 16.65 -2.99 -19.96
N VAL A 33 16.56 -3.50 -21.18
CA VAL A 33 17.58 -4.42 -21.74
C VAL A 33 18.94 -3.73 -21.84
N ALA A 34 18.99 -2.52 -22.41
CA ALA A 34 20.23 -1.75 -22.52
C ALA A 34 20.85 -1.44 -21.16
N GLU A 35 20.05 -0.97 -20.19
CA GLU A 35 20.52 -0.67 -18.82
C GLU A 35 21.03 -1.93 -18.10
N THR A 36 20.38 -3.08 -18.30
CA THR A 36 20.84 -4.35 -17.73
C THR A 36 22.17 -4.78 -18.33
N LEU A 37 22.34 -4.63 -19.64
CA LEU A 37 23.60 -4.94 -20.32
C LEU A 37 24.74 -4.04 -19.85
N ILE A 38 24.49 -2.73 -19.74
CA ILE A 38 25.46 -1.76 -19.22
C ILE A 38 25.85 -2.14 -17.79
N TYR A 39 24.87 -2.45 -16.94
CA TYR A 39 25.12 -2.85 -15.55
C TYR A 39 25.99 -4.12 -15.46
N ASN A 40 25.71 -5.12 -16.28
CA ASN A 40 26.47 -6.38 -16.26
C ASN A 40 27.92 -6.24 -16.79
N HIS A 41 28.20 -5.20 -17.58
CA HIS A 41 29.52 -4.98 -18.19
C HIS A 41 30.26 -3.78 -17.57
N GLN A 42 29.73 -3.17 -16.50
CA GLN A 42 30.29 -1.93 -15.94
C GLN A 42 31.74 -2.04 -15.44
N ASP A 43 32.21 -3.25 -15.11
CA ASP A 43 33.61 -3.50 -14.69
C ASP A 43 34.45 -4.09 -15.83
N SER A 44 33.82 -4.60 -16.88
CA SER A 44 34.51 -5.28 -17.99
C SER A 44 34.98 -4.32 -19.08
N PHE A 45 34.45 -3.10 -19.15
CA PHE A 45 34.86 -2.16 -20.20
C PHE A 45 36.29 -1.62 -20.02
N TYR A 46 36.88 -1.70 -18.81
CA TYR A 46 38.33 -1.44 -18.64
C TYR A 46 39.20 -2.71 -18.62
N THR A 47 38.61 -3.84 -18.14
CA THR A 47 39.41 -5.09 -18.02
C THR A 47 39.43 -5.89 -19.31
N ASN A 48 38.29 -5.94 -20.03
CA ASN A 48 38.13 -6.65 -21.31
C ASN A 48 37.37 -5.79 -22.32
N PRO A 49 37.91 -4.61 -22.72
CA PRO A 49 37.15 -3.63 -23.51
C PRO A 49 36.73 -4.14 -24.87
N LYS A 50 37.54 -4.98 -25.54
CA LYS A 50 37.23 -5.55 -26.85
C LYS A 50 36.05 -6.53 -26.80
N GLU A 51 36.04 -7.44 -25.86
CA GLU A 51 34.96 -8.42 -25.67
C GLU A 51 33.68 -7.72 -25.30
N THR A 52 33.75 -6.69 -24.44
CA THR A 52 32.60 -5.84 -24.04
C THR A 52 32.02 -5.14 -25.27
N GLU A 53 32.87 -4.54 -26.14
CA GLU A 53 32.39 -3.91 -27.37
C GLU A 53 31.68 -4.91 -28.28
N GLU A 54 32.24 -6.09 -28.49
CA GLU A 54 31.66 -7.14 -29.35
C GLU A 54 30.26 -7.57 -28.83
N HIS A 55 30.12 -7.79 -27.54
CA HIS A 55 28.84 -8.15 -26.92
C HIS A 55 27.77 -7.05 -27.08
N LEU A 56 28.15 -5.81 -26.81
CA LEU A 56 27.25 -4.66 -26.90
C LEU A 56 26.88 -4.34 -28.37
N ALA A 57 27.81 -4.51 -29.30
CA ALA A 57 27.54 -4.32 -30.73
C ALA A 57 26.53 -5.33 -31.29
N LYS A 58 26.57 -6.59 -30.82
CA LYS A 58 25.56 -7.61 -31.15
C LYS A 58 24.19 -7.23 -30.58
N ALA A 59 24.15 -6.79 -29.29
CA ALA A 59 22.92 -6.37 -28.66
C ALA A 59 22.29 -5.15 -29.34
N LEU A 60 23.14 -4.20 -29.80
CA LEU A 60 22.71 -2.98 -30.48
C LEU A 60 21.90 -3.27 -31.77
N GLN A 61 22.17 -4.39 -32.46
CA GLN A 61 21.45 -4.78 -33.68
C GLN A 61 20.00 -5.18 -33.38
N ASN A 62 19.72 -5.70 -32.18
CA ASN A 62 18.42 -6.23 -31.80
C ASN A 62 17.51 -5.16 -31.16
N LEU A 63 18.04 -4.02 -30.72
CA LEU A 63 17.27 -2.95 -30.12
C LEU A 63 16.66 -2.05 -31.19
N LYS A 64 15.37 -1.73 -31.03
CA LYS A 64 14.62 -0.81 -31.92
C LYS A 64 14.53 0.60 -31.36
N ASP A 65 14.47 0.72 -30.04
CA ASP A 65 14.37 2.01 -29.36
C ASP A 65 15.66 2.84 -29.51
N SER A 66 15.52 4.07 -29.97
CA SER A 66 16.66 4.96 -30.26
C SER A 66 17.39 5.45 -28.99
N SER A 67 16.67 5.62 -27.87
CA SER A 67 17.27 5.96 -26.57
C SER A 67 18.10 4.79 -26.04
N ALA A 68 17.57 3.55 -26.09
CA ALA A 68 18.27 2.34 -25.71
C ALA A 68 19.55 2.16 -26.54
N ARG A 69 19.46 2.35 -27.85
CA ARG A 69 20.61 2.31 -28.75
C ARG A 69 21.66 3.35 -28.40
N SER A 70 21.26 4.57 -28.10
CA SER A 70 22.16 5.67 -27.73
C SER A 70 22.91 5.37 -26.41
N ARG A 71 22.25 4.75 -25.43
CA ARG A 71 22.90 4.30 -24.18
C ARG A 71 23.99 3.27 -24.43
N LEU A 72 23.71 2.25 -25.27
CA LEU A 72 24.73 1.27 -25.65
C LEU A 72 25.89 1.88 -26.47
N LYS A 73 25.59 2.85 -27.33
CA LYS A 73 26.65 3.56 -28.09
C LYS A 73 27.61 4.33 -27.18
N LEU A 74 27.13 4.98 -26.12
CA LEU A 74 28.02 5.60 -25.13
C LEU A 74 28.98 4.57 -24.53
N PHE A 75 28.47 3.44 -24.09
CA PHE A 75 29.25 2.42 -23.44
C PHE A 75 30.25 1.74 -24.41
N ILE A 76 29.87 1.55 -25.70
CA ILE A 76 30.77 1.14 -26.80
C ILE A 76 31.84 2.20 -27.00
N GLY A 77 31.51 3.49 -27.00
CA GLY A 77 32.46 4.58 -27.09
C GLY A 77 33.52 4.53 -25.98
N MET A 78 33.10 4.32 -24.75
CA MET A 78 34.01 4.15 -23.61
C MET A 78 34.86 2.91 -23.76
N SER A 79 34.33 1.77 -24.19
CA SER A 79 35.13 0.57 -24.47
C SER A 79 36.22 0.81 -25.52
N ARG A 80 35.91 1.58 -26.58
CA ARG A 80 36.90 1.99 -27.59
C ARG A 80 37.98 2.90 -27.04
N LEU A 81 37.63 3.83 -26.16
CA LEU A 81 38.59 4.70 -25.48
C LEU A 81 39.64 3.87 -24.74
N PHE A 82 39.23 2.84 -23.99
CA PHE A 82 40.13 1.97 -23.25
C PHE A 82 40.91 0.98 -24.16
N GLN A 83 40.52 0.83 -25.43
CA GLN A 83 41.32 0.15 -26.47
C GLN A 83 42.31 1.10 -27.14
N GLY A 84 42.30 2.40 -26.84
CA GLY A 84 43.12 3.41 -27.52
C GLY A 84 42.50 3.95 -28.82
N ASP A 85 41.30 3.53 -29.20
CA ASP A 85 40.56 4.05 -30.37
C ASP A 85 39.81 5.35 -30.04
N ASN A 86 40.56 6.43 -29.88
CA ASN A 86 40.00 7.76 -29.59
C ASN A 86 39.06 8.26 -30.69
N LYS A 87 39.33 7.95 -31.97
CA LYS A 87 38.46 8.34 -33.08
C LYS A 87 37.13 7.60 -33.06
N GLY A 88 37.17 6.31 -32.77
CA GLY A 88 35.97 5.50 -32.62
C GLY A 88 35.11 5.93 -31.44
N CYS A 89 35.74 6.29 -30.32
CA CYS A 89 35.05 6.89 -29.16
C CYS A 89 34.34 8.19 -29.56
N GLN A 90 35.08 9.13 -30.11
CA GLN A 90 34.53 10.42 -30.53
C GLN A 90 33.32 10.29 -31.47
N LYS A 91 33.40 9.39 -32.45
CA LYS A 91 32.31 9.12 -33.40
C LYS A 91 31.02 8.68 -32.67
N GLN A 92 31.14 7.76 -31.69
CA GLN A 92 29.97 7.31 -30.91
C GLN A 92 29.37 8.45 -30.10
N PHE A 93 30.21 9.26 -29.49
CA PHE A 93 29.75 10.42 -28.68
C PHE A 93 29.07 11.48 -29.56
N GLU A 94 29.57 11.79 -30.75
CA GLU A 94 28.94 12.72 -31.71
C GLU A 94 27.56 12.21 -32.18
N GLU A 95 27.39 10.91 -32.38
CA GLU A 95 26.12 10.30 -32.74
C GLU A 95 25.09 10.42 -31.60
N VAL A 96 25.52 10.17 -30.37
CA VAL A 96 24.66 10.30 -29.18
C VAL A 96 24.34 11.75 -28.91
N ASP A 97 25.28 12.67 -29.08
CA ASP A 97 25.03 14.11 -28.86
C ASP A 97 23.96 14.66 -29.82
N ARG A 98 24.03 14.27 -31.11
CA ARG A 98 22.98 14.63 -32.10
C ARG A 98 21.60 14.12 -31.66
N TYR A 99 21.52 12.89 -31.14
CA TYR A 99 20.26 12.35 -30.64
C TYR A 99 19.76 13.12 -29.41
N ARG A 100 20.64 13.34 -28.43
CA ARG A 100 20.34 14.08 -27.19
C ARG A 100 19.81 15.49 -27.45
N LEU A 101 20.43 16.22 -28.40
CA LEU A 101 20.02 17.58 -28.75
C LEU A 101 18.60 17.66 -29.35
N THR A 102 18.11 16.57 -29.93
CA THR A 102 16.74 16.47 -30.49
C THR A 102 15.73 15.85 -29.52
N HIS A 103 16.19 15.26 -28.40
CA HIS A 103 15.37 14.54 -27.42
C HIS A 103 15.63 15.07 -25.99
N LEU A 104 15.37 16.34 -25.76
CA LEU A 104 15.68 17.07 -24.53
C LEU A 104 15.00 16.52 -23.26
N GLY A 105 14.00 15.64 -23.39
CA GLY A 105 13.31 15.01 -22.26
C GLY A 105 13.99 13.78 -21.69
N ASP A 106 15.02 13.18 -22.38
CA ASP A 106 15.75 12.02 -21.88
C ASP A 106 16.91 12.43 -20.98
N ASN A 107 16.56 12.93 -19.78
CA ASN A 107 17.53 13.40 -18.81
C ASN A 107 18.49 12.28 -18.33
N ALA A 108 18.05 11.02 -18.33
CA ALA A 108 18.90 9.90 -17.91
C ALA A 108 20.01 9.64 -18.95
N LEU A 109 19.70 9.73 -20.24
CA LEU A 109 20.70 9.64 -21.30
C LEU A 109 21.63 10.87 -21.30
N ALA A 110 21.05 12.08 -21.12
CA ALA A 110 21.84 13.32 -21.06
C ALA A 110 22.87 13.26 -19.91
N GLY A 111 22.43 12.80 -18.72
CA GLY A 111 23.31 12.65 -17.58
C GLY A 111 24.40 11.60 -17.78
N ALA A 112 24.08 10.46 -18.41
CA ALA A 112 25.08 9.44 -18.78
C ALA A 112 26.11 10.01 -19.79
N TYR A 113 25.65 10.72 -20.82
CA TYR A 113 26.50 11.36 -21.80
C TYR A 113 27.51 12.33 -21.14
N TRP A 114 27.01 13.23 -20.29
CA TRP A 114 27.86 14.19 -19.60
C TRP A 114 28.85 13.52 -18.63
N ASN A 115 28.43 12.45 -17.94
CA ASN A 115 29.35 11.67 -17.10
C ASN A 115 30.52 11.12 -17.91
N ASP A 116 30.23 10.49 -19.04
CA ASP A 116 31.25 9.88 -19.88
C ASP A 116 32.16 10.94 -20.55
N CYS A 117 31.59 12.09 -20.97
CA CYS A 117 32.38 13.27 -21.37
C CYS A 117 33.34 13.73 -20.27
N GLY A 118 32.83 13.75 -19.00
CA GLY A 118 33.65 14.10 -17.85
C GLY A 118 34.83 13.16 -17.65
N ILE A 119 34.59 11.85 -17.78
CA ILE A 119 35.64 10.83 -17.68
C ILE A 119 36.69 11.02 -18.81
N VAL A 120 36.23 11.23 -20.05
CA VAL A 120 37.13 11.50 -21.20
C VAL A 120 37.98 12.75 -20.95
N ALA A 121 37.38 13.84 -20.51
CA ALA A 121 38.07 15.10 -20.19
C ALA A 121 39.10 14.91 -19.07
N MET A 122 38.73 14.16 -18.01
CA MET A 122 39.60 13.85 -16.89
C MET A 122 40.84 13.05 -17.35
N LEU A 123 40.63 12.00 -18.16
CA LEU A 123 41.72 11.17 -18.71
C LEU A 123 42.60 11.97 -19.67
N SER A 124 42.07 13.00 -20.33
CA SER A 124 42.84 13.92 -21.22
C SER A 124 43.53 15.05 -20.42
N GLY A 125 43.45 15.07 -19.08
CA GLY A 125 44.06 16.09 -18.23
C GLY A 125 43.32 17.44 -18.20
N ASN A 126 42.15 17.56 -18.87
CA ASN A 126 41.35 18.80 -18.87
C ASN A 126 40.38 18.83 -17.71
N ARG A 127 40.89 19.21 -16.52
CA ARG A 127 40.13 19.20 -15.26
C ARG A 127 38.92 20.12 -15.27
N ASP A 128 39.01 21.32 -15.81
CA ASP A 128 37.89 22.28 -15.83
C ASP A 128 36.76 21.81 -16.72
N SER A 129 37.06 21.23 -17.89
CA SER A 129 36.05 20.58 -18.72
C SER A 129 35.42 19.40 -18.04
N ALA A 130 36.18 18.58 -17.29
CA ALA A 130 35.67 17.44 -16.55
C ALA A 130 34.69 17.89 -15.44
N ILE A 131 35.05 18.93 -14.69
CA ILE A 131 34.17 19.50 -13.66
C ILE A 131 32.84 19.97 -14.28
N THR A 132 32.90 20.75 -15.39
CA THR A 132 31.70 21.22 -16.10
C THR A 132 30.82 20.07 -16.58
N CYS A 133 31.44 19.01 -17.12
CA CYS A 133 30.71 17.81 -17.58
C CYS A 133 30.03 17.10 -16.39
N PHE A 134 30.73 16.89 -15.27
CA PHE A 134 30.14 16.23 -14.10
C PHE A 134 29.06 17.09 -13.42
N GLU A 135 29.17 18.42 -13.42
CA GLU A 135 28.10 19.31 -12.95
C GLU A 135 26.83 19.16 -13.79
N ASN A 136 26.97 19.12 -15.15
CA ASN A 136 25.87 18.86 -16.06
C ASN A 136 25.28 17.45 -15.84
N ALA A 137 26.12 16.44 -15.69
CA ALA A 137 25.68 15.06 -15.40
C ALA A 137 24.87 14.99 -14.11
N ASN A 138 25.38 15.61 -13.03
CA ASN A 138 24.71 15.64 -11.73
C ASN A 138 23.33 16.31 -11.84
N ARG A 139 23.22 17.45 -12.56
CA ARG A 139 21.93 18.13 -12.79
C ARG A 139 20.95 17.24 -13.53
N ASP A 140 21.35 16.64 -14.65
CA ASP A 140 20.45 15.90 -15.53
C ASP A 140 20.04 14.55 -14.90
N LEU A 141 20.94 13.87 -14.18
CA LEU A 141 20.60 12.66 -13.43
C LEU A 141 19.65 12.93 -12.26
N ARG A 142 19.75 14.09 -11.60
CA ARG A 142 18.76 14.51 -10.60
C ARG A 142 17.37 14.72 -11.22
N LEU A 143 17.29 15.35 -12.39
CA LEU A 143 16.04 15.50 -13.12
C LEU A 143 15.45 14.15 -13.56
N ALA A 144 16.30 13.18 -13.83
CA ALA A 144 15.90 11.80 -14.14
C ALA A 144 15.51 10.97 -12.91
N ASN A 145 15.68 11.49 -11.67
CA ASN A 145 15.55 10.76 -10.41
C ASN A 145 16.45 9.51 -10.33
N ASP A 146 17.59 9.51 -11.02
CA ASP A 146 18.59 8.42 -10.95
C ASP A 146 19.54 8.65 -9.79
N THR A 147 19.10 8.31 -8.60
CA THR A 147 19.86 8.49 -7.36
C THR A 147 21.21 7.78 -7.37
N SER A 148 21.29 6.58 -7.95
CA SER A 148 22.52 5.79 -7.96
C SER A 148 23.62 6.49 -8.76
N ARG A 149 23.34 6.81 -10.04
CA ARG A 149 24.33 7.49 -10.90
C ARG A 149 24.62 8.91 -10.42
N THR A 150 23.64 9.61 -9.85
CA THR A 150 23.88 10.94 -9.25
C THR A 150 24.92 10.86 -8.16
N CYS A 151 24.87 9.86 -7.28
CA CYS A 151 25.84 9.66 -6.22
C CYS A 151 27.25 9.32 -6.77
N ASP A 152 27.33 8.44 -7.78
CA ASP A 152 28.62 8.08 -8.40
C ASP A 152 29.27 9.31 -9.05
N VAL A 153 28.50 10.10 -9.81
CA VAL A 153 28.97 11.35 -10.40
C VAL A 153 29.38 12.37 -9.36
N SER A 154 28.66 12.43 -8.24
CA SER A 154 29.01 13.33 -7.13
C SER A 154 30.36 13.02 -6.51
N VAL A 155 30.72 11.74 -6.40
CA VAL A 155 32.06 11.32 -5.92
C VAL A 155 33.15 11.76 -6.88
N ASN A 156 32.97 11.57 -8.20
CA ASN A 156 33.92 12.01 -9.22
C ASN A 156 34.08 13.54 -9.24
N LEU A 157 32.96 14.27 -9.20
CA LEU A 157 32.95 15.72 -9.14
C LEU A 157 33.69 16.24 -7.88
N ALA A 158 33.40 15.66 -6.73
CA ALA A 158 34.04 16.04 -5.49
C ALA A 158 35.55 15.78 -5.47
N GLY A 159 35.99 14.68 -6.10
CA GLY A 159 37.41 14.39 -6.30
C GLY A 159 38.12 15.52 -7.06
N LEU A 160 37.55 15.97 -8.19
CA LEU A 160 38.11 17.06 -8.98
C LEU A 160 38.04 18.43 -8.28
N LEU A 161 36.93 18.73 -7.59
CA LEU A 161 36.81 19.95 -6.78
C LEU A 161 37.86 19.99 -5.67
N ARG A 162 38.07 18.85 -4.99
CA ARG A 162 39.12 18.68 -3.99
C ARG A 162 40.52 18.93 -4.58
N GLU A 163 40.83 18.37 -5.76
CA GLU A 163 42.09 18.61 -6.45
C GLU A 163 42.28 20.07 -6.88
N ARG A 164 41.19 20.79 -7.18
CA ARG A 164 41.23 22.21 -7.49
C ARG A 164 41.34 23.10 -6.23
N GLY A 165 41.09 22.54 -5.05
CA GLY A 165 41.11 23.25 -3.78
C GLY A 165 39.77 23.83 -3.35
N ASP A 166 38.67 23.52 -4.04
CA ASP A 166 37.30 23.97 -3.72
C ASP A 166 36.64 22.99 -2.70
N MET A 167 37.24 22.91 -1.51
CA MET A 167 36.90 21.90 -0.50
C MET A 167 35.45 22.02 0.01
N ALA A 168 34.96 23.24 0.25
CA ALA A 168 33.63 23.48 0.72
C ALA A 168 32.57 23.01 -0.32
N LYS A 169 32.81 23.22 -1.62
CA LYS A 169 31.94 22.71 -2.68
C LYS A 169 31.98 21.20 -2.76
N ALA A 170 33.17 20.61 -2.63
CA ALA A 170 33.34 19.15 -2.63
C ALA A 170 32.55 18.51 -1.47
N ALA A 171 32.67 19.07 -0.25
CA ALA A 171 31.91 18.59 0.91
C ALA A 171 30.40 18.68 0.69
N ASN A 172 29.90 19.83 0.20
CA ASN A 172 28.47 20.02 -0.05
C ASN A 172 27.90 19.02 -1.05
N VAL A 173 28.58 18.81 -2.19
CA VAL A 173 28.16 17.82 -3.21
C VAL A 173 28.07 16.41 -2.61
N LEU A 174 29.01 16.04 -1.77
CA LEU A 174 29.06 14.73 -1.12
C LEU A 174 28.00 14.60 -0.01
N GLU A 175 27.76 15.64 0.78
CA GLU A 175 26.73 15.60 1.83
C GLU A 175 25.33 15.47 1.22
N GLU A 176 25.05 16.19 0.14
CA GLU A 176 23.81 16.01 -0.61
C GLU A 176 23.68 14.59 -1.18
N ALA A 177 24.75 14.02 -1.75
CA ALA A 177 24.77 12.66 -2.24
C ALA A 177 24.58 11.64 -1.10
N LEU A 178 25.16 11.89 0.08
CA LEU A 178 24.98 11.03 1.25
C LEU A 178 23.52 10.97 1.69
N VAL A 179 22.82 12.12 1.74
CA VAL A 179 21.39 12.17 2.03
C VAL A 179 20.58 11.40 0.99
N MET A 180 20.85 11.59 -0.30
CA MET A 180 20.17 10.86 -1.37
C MET A 180 20.41 9.34 -1.29
N SER A 181 21.60 8.90 -0.89
CA SER A 181 21.98 7.49 -0.77
C SER A 181 21.19 6.72 0.30
N GLN A 182 20.50 7.40 1.21
CA GLN A 182 19.62 6.80 2.22
C GLN A 182 18.30 6.27 1.61
N GLY A 183 17.97 6.70 0.39
CA GLY A 183 16.81 6.24 -0.36
C GLY A 183 16.98 4.86 -0.99
N ARG A 184 16.06 4.51 -1.93
CA ARG A 184 16.14 3.25 -2.69
C ARG A 184 17.28 3.31 -3.72
N SER A 185 18.41 2.71 -3.42
CA SER A 185 19.54 2.52 -4.33
C SER A 185 19.75 1.03 -4.63
N LYS A 186 20.29 0.73 -5.83
CA LYS A 186 20.64 -0.64 -6.22
C LYS A 186 21.85 -1.20 -5.44
N ARG A 187 22.77 -0.31 -4.97
CA ARG A 187 23.99 -0.67 -4.22
C ARG A 187 24.24 0.32 -3.06
N PRO A 188 23.37 0.37 -2.05
CA PRO A 188 23.41 1.44 -1.06
C PRO A 188 24.66 1.42 -0.18
N ALA A 189 25.24 0.27 0.12
CA ALA A 189 26.42 0.14 0.96
C ALA A 189 27.69 0.60 0.22
N THR A 190 27.91 0.14 -1.02
CA THR A 190 29.06 0.53 -1.85
C THR A 190 29.08 2.02 -2.13
N ILE A 191 27.93 2.60 -2.51
CA ILE A 191 27.81 4.04 -2.79
C ILE A 191 28.11 4.87 -1.53
N ARG A 192 27.55 4.48 -0.37
CA ARG A 192 27.81 5.17 0.88
C ARG A 192 29.27 5.08 1.29
N PHE A 193 29.91 3.93 1.08
CA PHE A 193 31.32 3.77 1.33
C PHE A 193 32.16 4.80 0.55
N ALA A 194 31.89 4.94 -0.79
CA ALA A 194 32.60 5.87 -1.65
C ALA A 194 32.40 7.33 -1.21
N ILE A 195 31.17 7.74 -0.93
CA ILE A 195 30.86 9.10 -0.45
C ILE A 195 31.54 9.38 0.89
N GLN A 196 31.47 8.44 1.84
CA GLN A 196 31.98 8.64 3.19
C GLN A 196 33.53 8.71 3.20
N TYR A 197 34.24 7.85 2.47
CA TYR A 197 35.70 7.97 2.46
C TYR A 197 36.16 9.25 1.75
N MET A 198 35.44 9.71 0.72
CA MET A 198 35.76 10.96 0.04
C MET A 198 35.47 12.18 0.94
N LEU A 199 34.37 12.16 1.74
CA LEU A 199 34.15 13.18 2.80
C LEU A 199 35.28 13.16 3.80
N GLY A 200 35.74 11.98 4.24
CA GLY A 200 36.91 11.83 5.10
C GLY A 200 38.14 12.47 4.52
N ALA A 201 38.38 12.30 3.20
CA ALA A 201 39.52 12.92 2.51
C ALA A 201 39.40 14.46 2.45
N VAL A 202 38.22 14.98 2.06
CA VAL A 202 37.95 16.43 1.96
C VAL A 202 38.14 17.08 3.32
N TYR A 203 37.53 16.54 4.40
CA TYR A 203 37.68 17.09 5.76
C TYR A 203 39.11 16.95 6.32
N SER A 204 39.85 15.92 5.87
CA SER A 204 41.29 15.80 6.20
C SER A 204 42.09 16.95 5.59
N ASP A 205 41.86 17.30 4.33
CA ASP A 205 42.52 18.41 3.65
C ASP A 205 42.15 19.78 4.25
N MET A 206 40.93 19.88 4.81
CA MET A 206 40.46 21.05 5.57
C MET A 206 41.02 21.08 7.01
N ASN A 207 41.89 20.17 7.41
CA ASN A 207 42.37 20.00 8.79
C ASN A 207 41.24 19.83 9.85
N SER A 208 40.02 19.46 9.38
CA SER A 208 38.87 19.14 10.24
C SER A 208 38.91 17.66 10.66
N PHE A 209 39.97 17.31 11.39
CA PHE A 209 40.33 15.91 11.65
C PHE A 209 39.30 15.10 12.40
N HIS A 210 38.52 15.71 13.28
CA HIS A 210 37.43 15.01 13.97
C HIS A 210 36.32 14.55 13.01
N LEU A 211 35.94 15.42 12.06
CA LEU A 211 34.95 15.06 11.02
C LEU A 211 35.52 14.01 10.06
N ALA A 212 36.77 14.18 9.63
CA ALA A 212 37.46 13.19 8.80
C ALA A 212 37.45 11.81 9.43
N ASP A 213 37.83 11.69 10.70
CA ASP A 213 37.86 10.44 11.46
C ASP A 213 36.45 9.82 11.57
N THR A 214 35.41 10.65 11.80
CA THR A 214 34.02 10.20 11.85
C THR A 214 33.60 9.57 10.54
N TYR A 215 33.85 10.22 9.41
CA TYR A 215 33.50 9.71 8.08
C TYR A 215 34.32 8.48 7.68
N PHE A 216 35.62 8.44 7.98
CA PHE A 216 36.43 7.24 7.74
C PHE A 216 35.97 6.05 8.59
N GLN A 217 35.53 6.27 9.85
CA GLN A 217 34.99 5.21 10.67
C GLN A 217 33.65 4.68 10.12
N GLN A 218 32.77 5.57 9.66
CA GLN A 218 31.53 5.18 9.00
C GLN A 218 31.79 4.39 7.70
N ALA A 219 32.73 4.85 6.87
CA ALA A 219 33.13 4.13 5.66
C ALA A 219 33.68 2.74 6.01
N TYR A 220 34.55 2.63 7.03
CA TYR A 220 35.13 1.35 7.42
C TYR A 220 34.09 0.29 7.78
N SER A 221 32.93 0.68 8.31
CA SER A 221 31.83 -0.27 8.59
C SER A 221 31.28 -0.96 7.35
N HIS A 222 31.49 -0.41 6.16
CA HIS A 222 31.06 -0.94 4.85
C HIS A 222 32.20 -1.45 3.98
N ILE A 223 33.42 -1.57 4.50
CA ILE A 223 34.60 -1.93 3.72
C ILE A 223 34.54 -3.32 3.10
N ALA A 224 33.77 -4.24 3.70
CA ALA A 224 33.57 -5.59 3.18
C ALA A 224 32.83 -5.60 1.83
N ASP A 225 31.94 -4.62 1.61
CA ASP A 225 31.13 -4.51 0.40
C ASP A 225 31.83 -3.70 -0.71
N ALA A 226 32.94 -3.06 -0.39
CA ALA A 226 33.67 -2.20 -1.31
C ALA A 226 34.54 -3.01 -2.29
N ASN A 227 34.66 -2.53 -3.54
CA ASN A 227 35.58 -3.09 -4.51
C ASN A 227 37.04 -2.78 -4.13
N LEU A 228 38.00 -3.42 -4.78
CA LEU A 228 39.42 -3.26 -4.47
C LEU A 228 39.92 -1.84 -4.71
N GLN A 229 39.45 -1.14 -5.74
CA GLN A 229 39.83 0.23 -6.04
C GLN A 229 39.39 1.20 -4.96
N ASP A 230 38.13 1.10 -4.52
CA ASP A 230 37.61 1.93 -3.43
C ASP A 230 38.32 1.65 -2.09
N ARG A 231 38.66 0.37 -1.83
CA ARG A 231 39.48 0.01 -0.64
C ARG A 231 40.87 0.61 -0.71
N TYR A 232 41.52 0.61 -1.90
CA TYR A 232 42.79 1.27 -2.11
C TYR A 232 42.69 2.76 -1.77
N MET A 233 41.72 3.45 -2.34
CA MET A 233 41.49 4.89 -2.11
C MET A 233 41.23 5.19 -0.64
N PHE A 234 40.39 4.38 0.02
CA PHE A 234 40.13 4.51 1.44
C PHE A 234 41.41 4.45 2.28
N PHE A 235 42.20 3.41 2.12
CA PHE A 235 43.44 3.28 2.91
C PHE A 235 44.47 4.36 2.58
N ASN A 236 44.58 4.75 1.32
CA ASN A 236 45.45 5.81 0.88
C ASN A 236 45.05 7.17 1.51
N TYR A 237 43.77 7.55 1.48
CA TYR A 237 43.32 8.82 2.07
C TYR A 237 43.34 8.80 3.59
N ARG A 238 42.98 7.71 4.26
CA ARG A 238 43.07 7.61 5.69
C ARG A 238 44.53 7.57 6.16
N GLY A 239 45.40 6.95 5.42
CA GLY A 239 46.85 6.99 5.65
C GLY A 239 47.37 8.43 5.63
N ASN A 240 46.98 9.22 4.61
CA ASN A 240 47.31 10.66 4.55
C ASN A 240 46.78 11.42 5.78
N ARG A 241 45.51 11.14 6.18
CA ARG A 241 44.93 11.74 7.40
C ARG A 241 45.80 11.46 8.64
N TYR A 242 46.26 10.24 8.84
CA TYR A 242 47.12 9.87 9.92
C TYR A 242 48.53 10.51 9.82
N PHE A 243 49.03 10.61 8.59
CA PHE A 243 50.32 11.25 8.31
C PHE A 243 50.29 12.74 8.70
N PHE A 244 49.27 13.48 8.30
CA PHE A 244 49.13 14.91 8.66
C PHE A 244 48.98 15.14 10.18
N ASP A 245 48.42 14.17 10.91
CA ASP A 245 48.31 14.19 12.36
C ASP A 245 49.57 13.61 13.06
N LYS A 246 50.65 13.38 12.29
CA LYS A 246 51.95 12.81 12.76
C LYS A 246 51.80 11.44 13.44
N LYS A 247 50.68 10.70 13.16
CA LYS A 247 50.43 9.33 13.62
C LYS A 247 51.07 8.33 12.65
N TYR A 248 52.39 8.37 12.57
CA TYR A 248 53.18 7.67 11.53
C TYR A 248 52.95 6.15 11.51
N ASP A 249 52.79 5.51 12.66
CA ASP A 249 52.56 4.06 12.72
C ASP A 249 51.23 3.66 12.09
N LEU A 250 50.17 4.46 12.28
CA LEU A 250 48.87 4.25 11.67
C LEU A 250 48.91 4.56 10.17
N ALA A 251 49.60 5.64 9.78
CA ALA A 251 49.82 5.97 8.37
C ALA A 251 50.58 4.83 7.65
N TRP A 252 51.63 4.31 8.24
CA TRP A 252 52.40 3.17 7.72
C TRP A 252 51.51 1.94 7.49
N LYS A 253 50.70 1.59 8.49
CA LYS A 253 49.77 0.46 8.36
C LYS A 253 48.82 0.62 7.19
N ASP A 254 48.19 1.78 7.03
CA ASP A 254 47.22 2.02 5.98
C ASP A 254 47.90 2.07 4.60
N PHE A 255 49.03 2.72 4.45
CA PHE A 255 49.80 2.72 3.19
C PHE A 255 50.31 1.32 2.79
N THR A 256 50.65 0.48 3.79
CA THR A 256 51.02 -0.92 3.52
C THR A 256 49.79 -1.70 2.99
N GLN A 257 48.60 -1.45 3.52
CA GLN A 257 47.37 -2.04 3.00
C GLN A 257 47.07 -1.54 1.58
N SER A 258 47.20 -0.23 1.32
CA SER A 258 46.97 0.30 -0.03
C SER A 258 47.97 -0.29 -1.04
N LYS A 259 49.25 -0.43 -0.66
CA LYS A 259 50.26 -1.10 -1.47
C LYS A 259 49.90 -2.56 -1.82
N SER A 260 49.43 -3.31 -0.81
CA SER A 260 48.98 -4.71 -1.00
C SER A 260 47.81 -4.80 -1.98
N ILE A 261 46.84 -3.88 -1.86
CA ILE A 261 45.67 -3.83 -2.75
C ILE A 261 46.09 -3.40 -4.16
N ALA A 262 47.02 -2.45 -4.33
CA ALA A 262 47.53 -2.03 -5.60
C ALA A 262 48.14 -3.21 -6.37
N ARG A 263 48.86 -4.10 -5.67
CA ARG A 263 49.41 -5.36 -6.24
C ARG A 263 48.28 -6.31 -6.67
N GLN A 264 47.23 -6.46 -5.90
CA GLN A 264 46.07 -7.29 -6.29
C GLN A 264 45.35 -6.74 -7.51
N LEU A 265 45.34 -5.42 -7.70
CA LEU A 265 44.80 -4.73 -8.86
C LEU A 265 45.74 -4.80 -10.08
N ASN A 266 46.97 -5.30 -9.93
CA ASN A 266 48.04 -5.22 -10.93
C ASN A 266 48.30 -3.78 -11.41
N ASN A 267 48.07 -2.78 -10.52
CA ASN A 267 48.23 -1.36 -10.86
C ASN A 267 49.56 -0.83 -10.31
N THR A 268 50.53 -0.75 -11.18
CA THR A 268 51.90 -0.31 -10.83
C THR A 268 51.94 1.17 -10.39
N VAL A 269 51.07 2.02 -10.95
CA VAL A 269 50.99 3.43 -10.57
C VAL A 269 50.47 3.58 -9.14
N PHE A 270 49.42 2.83 -8.78
CA PHE A 270 48.90 2.82 -7.40
C PHE A 270 49.95 2.26 -6.42
N GLU A 271 50.69 1.25 -6.83
CA GLU A 271 51.80 0.74 -6.00
C GLU A 271 52.87 1.79 -5.80
N ALA A 272 53.27 2.54 -6.83
CA ALA A 272 54.25 3.61 -6.74
C ALA A 272 53.78 4.79 -5.82
N ILE A 273 52.49 5.17 -5.89
CA ILE A 273 51.94 6.16 -4.97
C ILE A 273 52.03 5.67 -3.54
N ALA A 274 51.66 4.43 -3.23
CA ALA A 274 51.78 3.87 -1.88
C ALA A 274 53.24 3.77 -1.43
N GLU A 275 54.17 3.46 -2.31
CA GLU A 275 55.64 3.46 -2.02
C GLU A 275 56.16 4.86 -1.73
N SER A 276 55.75 5.87 -2.49
CA SER A 276 56.07 7.28 -2.21
C SER A 276 55.59 7.71 -0.81
N ASN A 277 54.33 7.38 -0.47
CA ASN A 277 53.76 7.69 0.84
C ASN A 277 54.52 6.95 1.99
N LEU A 278 54.87 5.66 1.80
CA LEU A 278 55.68 4.91 2.76
C LEU A 278 57.08 5.51 2.93
N GLY A 279 57.71 5.91 1.80
CA GLY A 279 58.97 6.62 1.83
C GLY A 279 58.94 7.93 2.57
N GLU A 280 57.85 8.69 2.40
CA GLU A 280 57.65 9.96 3.15
C GLU A 280 57.44 9.74 4.65
N VAL A 281 56.73 8.69 5.04
CA VAL A 281 56.59 8.29 6.46
C VAL A 281 57.96 7.99 7.07
N LEU A 282 58.80 7.20 6.36
CA LEU A 282 60.15 6.89 6.85
C LEU A 282 61.05 8.11 6.91
N HIS A 283 61.02 8.98 5.90
CA HIS A 283 61.71 10.25 5.92
C HIS A 283 61.35 11.10 7.15
N SER A 284 60.02 11.24 7.40
CA SER A 284 59.50 11.99 8.56
C SER A 284 59.87 11.38 9.91
N GLN A 285 60.19 10.08 9.94
CA GLN A 285 60.72 9.36 11.10
C GLN A 285 62.27 9.42 11.20
N GLY A 286 62.95 10.12 10.28
CA GLY A 286 64.40 10.19 10.22
C GLY A 286 65.04 8.90 9.62
N LYS A 287 64.31 7.93 9.13
CA LYS A 287 64.77 6.66 8.57
C LYS A 287 65.10 6.82 7.08
N ASN A 288 65.92 7.81 6.73
CA ASN A 288 66.17 8.26 5.37
C ASN A 288 66.81 7.17 4.47
N ARG A 289 67.68 6.32 5.04
CA ARG A 289 68.27 5.20 4.26
C ARG A 289 67.22 4.16 3.81
N GLU A 290 66.19 3.93 4.64
CA GLU A 290 65.10 3.02 4.32
C GLU A 290 64.08 3.67 3.36
N ALA A 291 63.87 4.99 3.44
CA ALA A 291 63.00 5.75 2.55
C ALA A 291 63.49 5.77 1.10
N MET A 292 64.81 5.92 0.90
CA MET A 292 65.43 6.14 -0.41
C MET A 292 65.01 5.11 -1.49
N PRO A 293 65.09 3.78 -1.26
CA PRO A 293 64.74 2.80 -2.30
C PRO A 293 63.24 2.87 -2.68
N LEU A 294 62.35 3.18 -1.76
CA LEU A 294 60.91 3.32 -2.04
C LEU A 294 60.62 4.55 -2.91
N LEU A 295 61.24 5.69 -2.56
CA LEU A 295 61.07 6.93 -3.32
C LEU A 295 61.65 6.85 -4.73
N LEU A 296 62.83 6.24 -4.90
CA LEU A 296 63.44 6.02 -6.21
C LEU A 296 62.64 5.05 -7.07
N ASN A 297 62.04 4.00 -6.51
CA ASN A 297 61.15 3.09 -7.22
C ASN A 297 59.88 3.78 -7.70
N ALA A 298 59.29 4.62 -6.85
CA ALA A 298 58.15 5.44 -7.20
C ALA A 298 58.46 6.40 -8.36
N GLU A 299 59.57 7.15 -8.28
CA GLU A 299 60.00 8.06 -9.34
C GLU A 299 60.23 7.32 -10.68
N LYS A 300 60.93 6.16 -10.65
CA LYS A 300 61.14 5.33 -11.82
C LYS A 300 59.82 4.93 -12.47
N THR A 301 58.84 4.47 -11.67
CA THR A 301 57.55 4.03 -12.18
C THR A 301 56.77 5.21 -12.78
N PHE A 302 56.72 6.37 -12.13
CA PHE A 302 56.04 7.54 -12.72
C PHE A 302 56.70 8.01 -14.00
N THR A 303 58.03 7.98 -14.11
CA THR A 303 58.75 8.35 -15.31
C THR A 303 58.46 7.34 -16.46
N GLN A 304 58.44 6.03 -16.16
CA GLN A 304 58.22 4.99 -17.18
C GLN A 304 56.77 4.94 -17.70
N THR A 305 55.79 5.23 -16.82
CA THR A 305 54.38 5.21 -17.17
C THR A 305 53.85 6.54 -17.67
N GLY A 306 54.57 7.63 -17.49
CA GLY A 306 54.09 8.99 -17.76
C GLY A 306 52.91 9.41 -16.82
N ALA A 307 52.69 8.68 -15.71
CA ALA A 307 51.56 8.89 -14.82
C ALA A 307 51.80 9.99 -13.77
N GLY A 308 53.01 10.54 -13.63
CA GLY A 308 53.31 11.64 -12.71
C GLY A 308 52.77 12.96 -13.23
N ASP A 309 51.78 13.55 -12.59
CA ASP A 309 51.42 14.93 -12.89
C ASP A 309 52.55 15.89 -12.40
N PRO A 310 52.70 17.07 -13.02
CA PRO A 310 53.81 17.97 -12.73
C PRO A 310 53.93 18.34 -11.23
N ARG A 311 52.85 18.52 -10.51
CA ARG A 311 52.86 18.86 -9.07
C ARG A 311 53.38 17.70 -8.22
N SER A 312 52.83 16.49 -8.44
CA SER A 312 53.26 15.29 -7.73
C SER A 312 54.72 14.97 -8.03
N SER A 313 55.19 15.20 -9.26
CA SER A 313 56.58 15.01 -9.66
C SER A 313 57.49 16.01 -8.99
N ALA A 314 57.13 17.28 -8.91
CA ALA A 314 57.90 18.30 -8.18
C ALA A 314 57.99 17.98 -6.67
N TYR A 315 56.85 17.57 -6.08
CA TYR A 315 56.82 17.19 -4.66
C TYR A 315 57.72 15.98 -4.33
N LEU A 316 57.67 14.94 -5.15
CA LEU A 316 58.50 13.74 -5.00
C LEU A 316 59.99 14.07 -5.20
N ASN A 317 60.31 14.96 -6.17
CA ASN A 317 61.69 15.40 -6.39
C ASN A 317 62.25 16.15 -5.17
N ASP A 318 61.47 17.04 -4.54
CA ASP A 318 61.86 17.72 -3.28
C ASP A 318 62.03 16.74 -2.12
N LEU A 319 61.14 15.74 -2.00
CA LEU A 319 61.24 14.70 -0.98
C LEU A 319 62.50 13.85 -1.16
N LEU A 320 62.81 13.47 -2.39
CA LEU A 320 64.08 12.79 -2.73
C LEU A 320 65.28 13.66 -2.42
N ALA A 321 65.25 14.95 -2.80
CA ALA A 321 66.34 15.89 -2.50
C ALA A 321 66.61 16.00 -0.97
N SER A 322 65.53 16.18 -0.18
CA SER A 322 65.67 16.24 1.27
C SER A 322 66.18 14.91 1.87
N THR A 323 65.70 13.77 1.33
CA THR A 323 66.13 12.42 1.78
C THR A 323 67.60 12.19 1.45
N MET A 324 68.08 12.62 0.24
CA MET A 324 69.49 12.55 -0.19
C MET A 324 70.38 13.41 0.75
N ALA A 325 69.95 14.62 1.03
CA ALA A 325 70.66 15.51 1.97
C ALA A 325 70.92 14.83 3.32
N HIS A 326 69.92 14.23 3.91
CA HIS A 326 69.97 13.53 5.20
C HIS A 326 70.74 12.18 5.10
N THR A 327 70.96 11.63 3.92
CA THR A 327 71.84 10.45 3.76
C THR A 327 73.30 10.81 3.39
N GLY A 328 73.61 12.11 3.27
CA GLY A 328 74.94 12.61 3.02
C GLY A 328 75.26 12.94 1.54
N ASP A 329 74.35 12.67 0.60
CA ASP A 329 74.52 13.06 -0.79
C ASP A 329 74.10 14.51 -1.05
N ILE A 330 74.88 15.42 -0.52
CA ILE A 330 74.68 16.87 -0.64
C ILE A 330 74.67 17.33 -2.11
N THR A 331 75.55 16.77 -2.93
CA THR A 331 75.62 17.15 -4.36
C THR A 331 74.40 16.71 -5.14
N GLY A 332 73.93 15.50 -4.94
CA GLY A 332 72.71 15.00 -5.53
C GLY A 332 71.48 15.79 -5.05
N ALA A 333 71.38 16.07 -3.75
CA ALA A 333 70.34 16.88 -3.18
C ALA A 333 70.26 18.27 -3.82
N ARG A 334 71.38 19.00 -3.90
CA ARG A 334 71.46 20.33 -4.52
C ARG A 334 71.00 20.32 -5.97
N LYS A 335 71.44 19.32 -6.76
CA LYS A 335 71.01 19.17 -8.16
C LYS A 335 69.50 18.99 -8.29
N ARG A 336 68.89 18.20 -7.39
CA ARG A 336 67.46 17.99 -7.39
C ARG A 336 66.67 19.21 -6.98
N PHE A 337 67.00 19.91 -5.93
CA PHE A 337 66.34 21.17 -5.54
C PHE A 337 66.36 22.22 -6.66
N LEU A 338 67.50 22.35 -7.36
CA LEU A 338 67.63 23.26 -8.52
C LEU A 338 66.78 22.80 -9.74
N ALA A 339 66.49 21.52 -9.85
CA ALA A 339 65.70 20.97 -10.92
C ALA A 339 64.18 20.89 -10.59
N THR A 340 63.77 21.25 -9.39
CA THR A 340 62.37 21.24 -9.01
C THR A 340 61.57 22.29 -9.80
N ASP A 341 60.54 21.84 -10.47
CA ASP A 341 59.60 22.71 -11.20
C ASP A 341 58.68 23.45 -10.21
N THR A 342 59.13 24.56 -9.67
CA THR A 342 58.38 25.40 -8.75
C THR A 342 57.17 26.05 -9.43
N ALA A 343 57.15 26.21 -10.77
CA ALA A 343 56.00 26.75 -11.48
C ALA A 343 54.79 25.79 -11.41
N ALA A 344 55.08 24.46 -11.42
CA ALA A 344 54.03 23.44 -11.31
C ALA A 344 53.31 23.48 -9.93
N ILE A 345 53.95 23.95 -8.89
CA ILE A 345 53.41 24.03 -7.48
C ILE A 345 53.05 25.45 -7.03
N ALA A 346 53.35 26.48 -7.81
CA ALA A 346 53.21 27.91 -7.42
C ALA A 346 51.78 28.28 -7.02
N GLY A 347 50.74 27.66 -7.60
CA GLY A 347 49.33 27.87 -7.24
C GLY A 347 48.84 27.17 -5.97
N GLU A 348 49.70 26.39 -5.32
CA GLU A 348 49.37 25.57 -4.15
C GLU A 348 50.23 25.96 -2.93
N PRO A 349 49.74 26.85 -2.09
CA PRO A 349 50.54 27.38 -0.97
C PRO A 349 51.14 26.33 -0.06
N ARG A 350 50.43 25.19 0.13
CA ARG A 350 50.92 24.07 0.96
C ARG A 350 52.17 23.41 0.36
N TYR A 351 52.18 23.20 -0.97
CA TYR A 351 53.36 22.60 -1.62
C TYR A 351 54.53 23.58 -1.63
N MET A 352 54.28 24.86 -1.85
CA MET A 352 55.34 25.89 -1.77
C MET A 352 55.90 26.02 -0.36
N MET A 353 55.04 25.99 0.67
CA MET A 353 55.48 25.96 2.07
C MET A 353 56.44 24.78 2.32
N THR A 354 56.01 23.55 1.93
CA THR A 354 56.82 22.33 2.11
C THR A 354 58.12 22.38 1.33
N HIS A 355 58.11 22.93 0.10
CA HIS A 355 59.32 23.14 -0.71
C HIS A 355 60.36 24.00 0.05
N TYR A 356 59.92 25.17 0.54
CA TYR A 356 60.82 26.06 1.23
C TYR A 356 61.23 25.53 2.63
N GLU A 357 60.39 24.78 3.32
CA GLU A 357 60.78 24.12 4.57
C GLU A 357 61.92 23.08 4.31
N ARG A 358 61.81 22.26 3.26
CA ARG A 358 62.82 21.28 2.87
C ARG A 358 64.12 21.96 2.36
N LEU A 359 63.99 23.04 1.65
CA LEU A 359 65.13 23.83 1.15
C LEU A 359 65.85 24.52 2.33
N ALA A 360 65.13 25.09 3.27
CA ALA A 360 65.71 25.67 4.48
C ALA A 360 66.49 24.63 5.31
N ASP A 361 65.91 23.44 5.48
CA ASP A 361 66.59 22.34 6.17
C ASP A 361 67.84 21.89 5.41
N PHE A 362 67.82 21.80 4.10
CA PHE A 362 69.00 21.55 3.27
C PHE A 362 70.09 22.59 3.44
N HIS A 363 69.75 23.91 3.37
CA HIS A 363 70.72 24.99 3.58
C HIS A 363 71.29 24.98 5.02
N HIS A 364 70.47 24.68 6.00
CA HIS A 364 70.93 24.49 7.35
C HIS A 364 71.95 23.33 7.52
N LEU A 365 71.65 22.16 6.93
CA LEU A 365 72.53 20.99 6.92
C LEU A 365 73.87 21.27 6.21
N THR A 366 73.90 22.19 5.25
CA THR A 366 75.11 22.60 4.53
C THR A 366 75.84 23.77 5.17
N GLY A 367 75.33 24.32 6.29
CA GLY A 367 75.94 25.43 7.00
C GLY A 367 75.61 26.82 6.40
N ASP A 368 74.78 26.91 5.37
CA ASP A 368 74.38 28.19 4.83
C ASP A 368 73.15 28.73 5.57
N ASN A 369 73.32 29.22 6.73
CA ASN A 369 72.32 29.73 7.63
C ASN A 369 71.58 30.97 7.08
N ALA A 370 72.23 31.76 6.18
CA ALA A 370 71.58 32.93 5.58
C ALA A 370 70.52 32.53 4.59
N SER A 371 70.84 31.59 3.72
CA SER A 371 69.86 31.03 2.78
C SER A 371 68.75 30.27 3.52
N ALA A 372 69.11 29.49 4.56
CA ALA A 372 68.12 28.79 5.39
C ALA A 372 67.11 29.76 6.04
N TYR A 373 67.56 30.93 6.55
CA TYR A 373 66.66 31.95 7.08
C TYR A 373 65.72 32.52 6.02
N ASN A 374 66.24 32.84 4.83
CA ASN A 374 65.41 33.38 3.75
C ASN A 374 64.35 32.36 3.32
N ASP A 375 64.69 31.08 3.21
CA ASP A 375 63.74 30.03 2.87
C ASP A 375 62.66 29.87 3.96
N LEU A 376 63.04 29.93 5.24
CA LEU A 376 62.04 29.91 6.31
C LEU A 376 61.09 31.08 6.26
N GLU A 377 61.56 32.30 5.90
CA GLU A 377 60.66 33.46 5.71
C GLU A 377 59.72 33.21 4.54
N GLN A 378 60.17 32.61 3.42
CA GLN A 378 59.28 32.22 2.33
C GLN A 378 58.27 31.15 2.78
N ALA A 379 58.71 30.12 3.50
CA ALA A 379 57.84 29.12 4.05
C ALA A 379 56.72 29.72 4.93
N ARG A 380 57.05 30.71 5.79
CA ARG A 380 56.08 31.43 6.62
C ARG A 380 55.06 32.23 5.82
N LEU A 381 55.49 32.87 4.72
CA LEU A 381 54.56 33.59 3.82
C LEU A 381 53.52 32.60 3.24
N TYR A 382 53.99 31.47 2.70
CA TYR A 382 53.07 30.43 2.14
C TYR A 382 52.29 29.74 3.25
N GLU A 383 52.79 29.57 4.45
CA GLU A 383 52.03 29.08 5.61
C GLU A 383 50.87 30.02 5.94
N SER A 384 51.09 31.34 5.91
CA SER A 384 50.07 32.33 6.16
C SER A 384 48.99 32.28 5.04
N GLU A 385 49.41 32.18 3.78
CA GLU A 385 48.51 32.07 2.65
C GLU A 385 47.70 30.77 2.73
N PHE A 386 48.33 29.65 3.03
CA PHE A 386 47.65 28.35 3.22
C PHE A 386 46.64 28.43 4.37
N ARG A 387 46.98 29.01 5.53
CA ARG A 387 46.05 29.16 6.64
C ARG A 387 44.87 30.06 6.29
N ASN A 388 45.08 31.15 5.55
CA ASN A 388 43.99 32.03 5.11
C ASN A 388 43.05 31.32 4.15
N LYS A 389 43.60 30.58 3.15
CA LYS A 389 42.81 29.74 2.23
C LYS A 389 42.00 28.69 2.99
N LEU A 390 42.65 27.96 3.92
CA LEU A 390 42.04 26.93 4.74
C LEU A 390 40.91 27.50 5.61
N PHE A 391 41.12 28.67 6.25
CA PHE A 391 40.12 29.34 7.05
C PHE A 391 38.91 29.74 6.19
N GLY A 392 39.14 30.28 4.96
CA GLY A 392 38.09 30.59 4.01
C GLY A 392 37.23 29.37 3.66
N GLU A 393 37.87 28.23 3.35
CA GLU A 393 37.17 26.99 3.05
C GLU A 393 36.39 26.45 4.27
N GLN A 394 36.98 26.48 5.46
CA GLN A 394 36.27 26.06 6.68
C GLN A 394 35.06 26.94 6.99
N MET A 395 35.16 28.26 6.79
CA MET A 395 34.05 29.19 6.98
C MET A 395 32.95 28.97 5.94
N ALA A 396 33.32 28.74 4.64
CA ALA A 396 32.37 28.44 3.58
C ALA A 396 31.61 27.13 3.87
N ASP A 397 32.31 26.09 4.29
CA ASP A 397 31.74 24.82 4.70
C ASP A 397 30.77 24.99 5.89
N ALA A 398 31.21 25.68 6.93
CA ALA A 398 30.39 25.93 8.12
C ALA A 398 29.10 26.70 7.76
N GLN A 399 29.21 27.70 6.88
CA GLN A 399 28.07 28.46 6.40
C GLN A 399 27.09 27.58 5.57
N GLN A 400 27.61 26.73 4.69
CA GLN A 400 26.79 25.80 3.91
C GLN A 400 26.06 24.80 4.81
N ARG A 401 26.75 24.19 5.76
CA ARG A 401 26.12 23.27 6.73
C ARG A 401 25.05 23.98 7.55
N TYR A 402 25.31 25.18 8.03
CA TYR A 402 24.30 25.97 8.73
C TYR A 402 23.04 26.21 7.89
N GLN A 403 23.19 26.56 6.60
CA GLN A 403 22.06 26.74 5.70
C GLN A 403 21.32 25.43 5.44
N HIS A 404 22.06 24.33 5.28
CA HIS A 404 21.48 23.01 5.09
C HIS A 404 20.68 22.59 6.34
N ASP A 405 21.24 22.72 7.53
CA ASP A 405 20.57 22.36 8.79
C ASP A 405 19.31 23.21 9.00
N LYS A 406 19.39 24.51 8.72
CA LYS A 406 18.23 25.40 8.79
C LYS A 406 17.12 24.97 7.83
N LYS A 407 17.46 24.60 6.60
CA LYS A 407 16.51 24.06 5.62
C LYS A 407 15.89 22.73 6.07
N MET A 408 16.71 21.83 6.59
CA MET A 408 16.25 20.54 7.10
C MET A 408 15.33 20.70 8.31
N LEU A 409 15.62 21.60 9.25
CA LEU A 409 14.76 21.93 10.38
C LEU A 409 13.41 22.50 9.89
N GLY A 410 13.42 23.37 8.88
CA GLY A 410 12.21 23.89 8.24
C GLY A 410 11.36 22.76 7.64
N GLN A 411 11.96 21.87 6.83
CA GLN A 411 11.27 20.73 6.23
C GLN A 411 10.73 19.76 7.29
N GLN A 412 11.48 19.49 8.36
CA GLN A 412 11.01 18.65 9.47
C GLN A 412 9.80 19.27 10.17
N ALA A 413 9.79 20.59 10.36
CA ALA A 413 8.65 21.30 10.93
C ALA A 413 7.41 21.19 10.02
N GLU A 414 7.57 21.37 8.70
CA GLU A 414 6.50 21.20 7.70
C GLU A 414 5.96 19.76 7.70
N ILE A 415 6.84 18.76 7.69
CA ILE A 415 6.46 17.35 7.73
C ILE A 415 5.71 17.03 9.01
N LYS A 416 6.14 17.59 10.16
CA LYS A 416 5.45 17.42 11.43
C LYS A 416 4.05 18.02 11.37
N GLN A 417 3.93 19.24 10.87
CA GLN A 417 2.63 19.92 10.69
C GLN A 417 1.70 19.13 9.75
N GLN A 418 2.22 18.62 8.63
CA GLN A 418 1.44 17.78 7.72
C GLN A 418 0.98 16.48 8.38
N LYS A 419 1.85 15.82 9.17
CA LYS A 419 1.47 14.61 9.91
C LYS A 419 0.37 14.89 10.94
N GLU A 420 0.45 16.00 11.67
CA GLU A 420 -0.59 16.43 12.60
C GLU A 420 -1.91 16.71 11.87
N HIS A 421 -1.86 17.40 10.72
CA HIS A 421 -3.05 17.65 9.90
C HIS A 421 -3.70 16.35 9.40
N VAL A 422 -2.90 15.42 8.87
CA VAL A 422 -3.39 14.10 8.44
C VAL A 422 -3.96 13.29 9.60
N SER A 423 -3.34 13.37 10.78
CA SER A 423 -3.84 12.72 12.00
C SER A 423 -5.21 13.27 12.41
N ASN A 424 -5.35 14.61 12.39
CA ASN A 424 -6.63 15.28 12.71
C ASN A 424 -7.73 14.92 11.70
N LEU A 425 -7.40 14.88 10.38
CA LEU A 425 -8.35 14.45 9.35
C LEU A 425 -8.79 12.99 9.55
N ARG A 426 -7.87 12.09 9.91
CA ARG A 426 -8.21 10.69 10.24
C ARG A 426 -9.16 10.61 11.44
N LEU A 427 -8.90 11.39 12.49
CA LEU A 427 -9.76 11.44 13.65
C LEU A 427 -11.18 11.91 13.30
N ILE A 428 -11.29 13.00 12.53
CA ILE A 428 -12.58 13.51 12.04
C ILE A 428 -13.31 12.45 11.20
N THR A 429 -12.61 11.77 10.32
CA THR A 429 -13.17 10.70 9.48
C THR A 429 -13.73 9.56 10.34
N ILE A 430 -13.00 9.14 11.36
CA ILE A 430 -13.47 8.10 12.30
C ILE A 430 -14.73 8.55 13.04
N ILE A 431 -14.75 9.79 13.52
CA ILE A 431 -15.92 10.36 14.22
C ILE A 431 -17.15 10.37 13.29
N VAL A 432 -16.98 10.80 12.04
CA VAL A 432 -18.08 10.80 11.05
C VAL A 432 -18.60 9.39 10.77
N ILE A 433 -17.71 8.41 10.64
CA ILE A 433 -18.09 7.00 10.42
C ILE A 433 -18.86 6.46 11.64
N VAL A 434 -18.37 6.69 12.85
CA VAL A 434 -19.04 6.27 14.09
C VAL A 434 -20.42 6.91 14.22
N PHE A 435 -20.53 8.20 13.92
CA PHE A 435 -21.80 8.92 13.92
C PHE A 435 -22.78 8.33 12.89
N ALA A 436 -22.32 8.07 11.67
CA ALA A 436 -23.15 7.46 10.63
C ALA A 436 -23.65 6.06 11.04
N LEU A 437 -22.79 5.24 11.64
CA LEU A 437 -23.16 3.91 12.16
C LEU A 437 -24.19 4.03 13.30
N ALA A 438 -24.03 4.99 14.19
CA ALA A 438 -24.99 5.25 15.27
C ALA A 438 -26.37 5.65 14.72
N VAL A 439 -26.41 6.53 13.71
CA VAL A 439 -27.66 6.92 13.04
C VAL A 439 -28.32 5.70 12.38
N ILE A 440 -27.56 4.87 11.67
CA ILE A 440 -28.09 3.63 11.04
C ILE A 440 -28.66 2.70 12.12
N ALA A 441 -27.94 2.48 13.21
CA ALA A 441 -28.40 1.66 14.33
C ALA A 441 -29.70 2.18 14.92
N LEU A 442 -29.82 3.49 15.08
CA LEU A 442 -31.01 4.16 15.62
C LEU A 442 -32.21 4.00 14.68
N VAL A 443 -32.01 4.14 13.38
CA VAL A 443 -33.05 3.91 12.37
C VAL A 443 -33.52 2.45 12.39
N LEU A 444 -32.60 1.50 12.42
CA LEU A 444 -32.92 0.07 12.48
C LEU A 444 -33.66 -0.29 13.77
N TRP A 445 -33.24 0.26 14.91
CA TRP A 445 -33.94 0.08 16.20
C TRP A 445 -35.35 0.66 16.16
N SER A 446 -35.51 1.87 15.64
CA SER A 446 -36.83 2.51 15.47
C SER A 446 -37.78 1.69 14.59
N GLN A 447 -37.27 1.14 13.47
CA GLN A 447 -38.05 0.26 12.60
C GLN A 447 -38.48 -1.05 13.31
N ARG A 448 -37.56 -1.67 14.06
CA ARG A 448 -37.87 -2.89 14.85
C ARG A 448 -38.96 -2.59 15.89
N ARG A 449 -38.84 -1.45 16.60
CA ARG A 449 -39.82 -1.05 17.58
C ARG A 449 -41.22 -0.80 16.98
N LYS A 450 -41.30 -0.13 15.82
CA LYS A 450 -42.55 0.06 15.07
C LYS A 450 -43.21 -1.26 14.68
N ARG A 451 -42.41 -2.25 14.21
CA ARG A 451 -42.94 -3.58 13.87
C ARG A 451 -43.46 -4.33 15.09
N GLN A 452 -42.80 -4.24 16.24
CA GLN A 452 -43.28 -4.86 17.49
C GLN A 452 -44.61 -4.25 17.96
N ILE A 453 -44.75 -2.94 17.93
CA ILE A 453 -45.99 -2.25 18.30
C ILE A 453 -47.13 -2.67 17.36
N LEU A 454 -46.88 -2.79 16.06
CA LEU A 454 -47.87 -3.21 15.08
C LEU A 454 -48.35 -4.66 15.35
N ARG A 455 -47.40 -5.57 15.66
CA ARG A 455 -47.71 -6.96 16.02
C ARG A 455 -48.59 -7.05 17.28
N MET A 456 -48.23 -6.30 18.32
CA MET A 456 -49.04 -6.27 19.56
C MET A 456 -50.45 -5.74 19.33
N LYS A 457 -50.61 -4.67 18.52
CA LYS A 457 -51.94 -4.15 18.17
C LYS A 457 -52.79 -5.19 17.44
N PHE A 458 -52.22 -5.91 16.52
CA PHE A 458 -52.91 -6.97 15.79
C PHE A 458 -53.33 -8.12 16.71
N GLN A 459 -52.43 -8.59 17.56
CA GLN A 459 -52.78 -9.65 18.55
C GLN A 459 -53.88 -9.23 19.52
N ASN A 460 -53.86 -7.98 19.97
CA ASN A 460 -54.92 -7.46 20.85
C ASN A 460 -56.26 -7.41 20.12
N GLN A 461 -56.32 -6.99 18.85
CA GLN A 461 -57.55 -6.98 18.06
C GLN A 461 -58.11 -8.39 17.83
N LEU A 462 -57.24 -9.36 17.57
CA LEU A 462 -57.69 -10.77 17.44
C LEU A 462 -58.21 -11.33 18.77
N THR A 463 -57.57 -10.98 19.88
CA THR A 463 -58.04 -11.41 21.19
C THR A 463 -59.38 -10.78 21.53
N GLU A 464 -59.57 -9.50 21.24
CA GLU A 464 -60.84 -8.79 21.46
C GLU A 464 -61.99 -9.39 20.64
N LEU A 465 -61.73 -9.66 19.31
CA LEU A 465 -62.71 -10.34 18.48
C LEU A 465 -63.04 -11.77 18.94
N SER A 466 -62.04 -12.49 19.46
CA SER A 466 -62.25 -13.82 20.04
C SER A 466 -63.10 -13.78 21.26
N LEU A 467 -62.86 -12.80 22.18
CA LEU A 467 -63.68 -12.62 23.38
C LEU A 467 -65.11 -12.22 23.06
N GLU A 468 -65.33 -11.32 22.09
CA GLU A 468 -66.65 -10.94 21.60
C GLU A 468 -67.39 -12.13 21.02
N ASN A 469 -66.70 -13.00 20.29
CA ASN A 469 -67.21 -14.26 19.74
C ASN A 469 -67.67 -15.22 20.87
N ILE A 470 -66.89 -15.34 21.96
CA ILE A 470 -67.25 -16.13 23.14
C ILE A 470 -68.50 -15.61 23.81
N ARG A 471 -68.56 -14.30 24.01
CA ARG A 471 -69.71 -13.67 24.70
C ARG A 471 -71.04 -13.82 23.98
N ASN A 472 -71.00 -13.86 22.64
CA ASN A 472 -72.20 -13.93 21.82
C ASN A 472 -72.70 -15.34 21.50
N ARG A 473 -71.90 -16.40 21.78
CA ARG A 473 -72.14 -17.79 21.34
C ARG A 473 -72.70 -18.71 22.41
N ILE A 474 -72.52 -18.40 23.67
CA ILE A 474 -73.27 -19.11 24.73
C ILE A 474 -74.65 -18.48 24.77
N SER A 475 -75.54 -18.82 23.80
CA SER A 475 -76.93 -18.47 23.91
C SER A 475 -77.49 -19.26 25.11
N PRO A 476 -77.81 -18.59 26.25
CA PRO A 476 -78.38 -19.27 27.38
C PRO A 476 -79.65 -19.98 27.02
N HIS A 477 -80.36 -19.45 26.02
CA HIS A 477 -81.62 -20.01 25.50
C HIS A 477 -81.43 -21.35 24.79
N PHE A 478 -80.31 -21.52 24.04
CA PHE A 478 -79.98 -22.81 23.36
C PHE A 478 -79.66 -23.89 24.39
N ILE A 479 -78.78 -23.58 25.33
CA ILE A 479 -78.39 -24.52 26.38
C ILE A 479 -79.59 -24.91 27.24
N MET A 480 -80.45 -23.94 27.60
CA MET A 480 -81.66 -24.22 28.35
C MET A 480 -82.67 -25.04 27.54
N ASN A 481 -82.87 -24.81 26.27
CA ASN A 481 -83.74 -25.59 25.41
C ASN A 481 -83.28 -27.03 25.21
N VAL A 482 -82.00 -27.25 25.05
CA VAL A 482 -81.40 -28.58 24.85
C VAL A 482 -81.41 -29.34 26.21
N LEU A 483 -81.05 -28.69 27.30
CA LEU A 483 -81.12 -29.25 28.64
C LEU A 483 -82.58 -29.57 29.03
N GLY A 484 -83.56 -28.72 28.74
CA GLY A 484 -84.95 -28.95 29.01
C GLY A 484 -85.60 -30.12 28.27
N ARG A 485 -85.07 -30.46 27.07
CA ARG A 485 -85.53 -31.63 26.26
C ARG A 485 -84.75 -32.90 26.52
N GLU A 486 -83.49 -32.85 26.79
CA GLU A 486 -82.61 -34.01 26.97
C GLU A 486 -82.70 -34.58 28.42
N LEU A 487 -83.13 -33.78 29.42
CA LEU A 487 -83.44 -34.27 30.76
C LEU A 487 -84.62 -35.25 30.80
N SER A 488 -85.44 -35.33 29.76
CA SER A 488 -86.55 -36.30 29.60
C SER A 488 -86.20 -37.58 28.82
N LEU A 489 -85.02 -37.73 28.35
CA LEU A 489 -84.59 -38.87 27.50
C LEU A 489 -83.19 -39.39 27.89
N ASN A 490 -83.06 -40.70 27.91
CA ASN A 490 -81.93 -41.61 27.95
C ASN A 490 -80.48 -41.06 28.10
N ASN A 491 -79.65 -41.83 28.78
CA ASN A 491 -78.23 -41.57 29.11
C ASN A 491 -77.32 -41.16 27.89
N GLU A 492 -77.70 -41.51 26.68
CA GLU A 492 -76.97 -41.26 25.43
C GLU A 492 -77.07 -39.80 24.94
N GLY A 493 -78.19 -39.13 25.11
CA GLY A 493 -78.43 -37.74 24.76
C GLY A 493 -77.59 -36.77 25.65
N VAL A 494 -77.54 -37.09 26.95
CA VAL A 494 -76.71 -36.30 27.89
C VAL A 494 -75.24 -36.38 27.54
N GLN A 495 -74.75 -37.55 27.12
CA GLN A 495 -73.35 -37.69 26.72
C GLN A 495 -72.98 -36.88 25.43
N ARG A 496 -73.91 -36.81 24.48
CA ARG A 496 -73.74 -35.98 23.26
C ARG A 496 -73.76 -34.49 23.57
N LEU A 497 -74.60 -34.07 24.49
CA LEU A 497 -74.63 -32.69 24.93
C LEU A 497 -73.33 -32.30 25.65
N ILE A 498 -72.82 -33.16 26.55
CA ILE A 498 -71.55 -32.98 27.21
C ILE A 498 -70.41 -32.89 26.18
N LYS A 499 -70.39 -33.75 25.16
CA LYS A 499 -69.43 -33.73 24.07
C LYS A 499 -69.48 -32.41 23.30
N PHE A 500 -70.70 -31.95 22.93
CA PHE A 500 -70.92 -30.68 22.27
C PHE A 500 -70.43 -29.48 23.07
N ILE A 501 -70.78 -29.40 24.37
CA ILE A 501 -70.35 -28.34 25.26
C ILE A 501 -68.82 -28.31 25.40
N ARG A 502 -68.22 -29.51 25.53
CA ARG A 502 -66.76 -29.65 25.63
C ARG A 502 -66.06 -29.21 24.35
N GLN A 503 -66.52 -29.61 23.18
CA GLN A 503 -65.99 -29.22 21.89
C GLN A 503 -66.16 -27.67 21.73
N ASN A 504 -67.31 -27.12 22.05
CA ASN A 504 -67.53 -25.68 21.97
C ASN A 504 -66.54 -24.90 22.83
N LEU A 505 -66.31 -25.31 24.07
CA LEU A 505 -65.33 -24.69 24.98
C LEU A 505 -63.88 -24.79 24.52
N LEU A 506 -63.54 -25.88 23.80
CA LEU A 506 -62.20 -26.06 23.25
C LEU A 506 -61.96 -25.21 21.98
N LEU A 507 -62.95 -25.13 21.11
CA LEU A 507 -62.89 -24.34 19.87
C LEU A 507 -62.85 -22.85 20.13
N VAL A 508 -63.56 -22.39 21.17
CA VAL A 508 -63.63 -20.99 21.60
C VAL A 508 -62.27 -20.45 22.05
N ARG A 509 -61.39 -21.28 22.56
CA ARG A 509 -60.08 -20.87 23.05
C ARG A 509 -59.04 -20.64 21.95
N ARG A 510 -59.30 -21.10 20.73
CA ARG A 510 -58.38 -21.01 19.60
C ARG A 510 -58.97 -20.15 18.49
N SER A 511 -58.22 -19.18 17.99
CA SER A 511 -58.66 -18.32 16.88
C SER A 511 -58.59 -19.01 15.55
N ILE A 512 -57.70 -19.97 15.40
CA ILE A 512 -57.45 -20.78 14.18
C ILE A 512 -57.41 -22.23 14.59
N ILE A 513 -58.14 -23.07 13.85
CA ILE A 513 -58.32 -24.50 14.09
C ILE A 513 -58.22 -25.29 12.78
N PRO A 514 -57.87 -26.59 12.84
CA PRO A 514 -57.99 -27.49 11.68
C PRO A 514 -59.47 -27.55 11.19
N LEU A 515 -59.63 -27.60 9.89
CA LEU A 515 -60.93 -27.75 9.22
C LEU A 515 -61.70 -29.00 9.74
N SER A 516 -60.97 -30.09 9.98
CA SER A 516 -61.55 -31.33 10.53
C SER A 516 -62.26 -31.11 11.84
N GLU A 517 -61.65 -30.32 12.74
CA GLU A 517 -62.25 -30.02 14.08
C GLU A 517 -63.53 -29.20 13.96
N GLU A 518 -63.59 -28.28 13.00
CA GLU A 518 -64.79 -27.46 12.78
C GLU A 518 -65.91 -28.31 12.11
N LEU A 519 -65.58 -29.17 11.18
CA LEU A 519 -66.55 -30.08 10.56
C LEU A 519 -67.14 -31.08 11.54
N ASP A 520 -66.29 -31.70 12.39
CA ASP A 520 -66.75 -32.59 13.47
C ASP A 520 -67.68 -31.91 14.45
N PHE A 521 -67.40 -30.65 14.75
CA PHE A 521 -68.26 -29.85 15.62
C PHE A 521 -69.59 -29.53 14.96
N VAL A 522 -69.61 -29.12 13.71
CA VAL A 522 -70.79 -28.82 12.93
C VAL A 522 -71.66 -30.07 12.76
N ASP A 523 -71.06 -31.23 12.50
CA ASP A 523 -71.78 -32.51 12.41
C ASP A 523 -72.46 -32.84 13.75
N THR A 524 -71.72 -32.71 14.86
CA THR A 524 -72.29 -32.92 16.22
C THR A 524 -73.46 -31.96 16.49
N TYR A 525 -73.34 -30.69 16.04
CA TYR A 525 -74.40 -29.68 16.22
C TYR A 525 -75.65 -30.02 15.42
N VAL A 526 -75.48 -30.33 14.12
CA VAL A 526 -76.63 -30.65 13.23
C VAL A 526 -77.35 -31.91 13.70
N GLU A 527 -76.65 -32.94 14.12
CA GLU A 527 -77.23 -34.17 14.67
C GLU A 527 -78.02 -33.93 15.97
N LEU A 528 -77.55 -33.02 16.82
CA LEU A 528 -78.31 -32.62 18.03
C LEU A 528 -79.58 -31.84 17.67
N GLU A 529 -79.52 -30.91 16.72
CA GLU A 529 -80.66 -30.14 16.30
C GLU A 529 -81.68 -30.99 15.51
N ARG A 530 -81.21 -31.96 14.67
CA ARG A 530 -82.05 -32.90 13.92
C ARG A 530 -82.96 -33.75 14.81
N LYS A 531 -82.44 -34.17 15.95
CA LYS A 531 -83.23 -34.88 16.97
C LYS A 531 -84.16 -33.96 17.76
N ALA A 532 -83.84 -32.70 17.81
CA ALA A 532 -84.64 -31.70 18.56
C ALA A 532 -85.75 -31.09 17.72
N LEU A 533 -85.70 -31.15 16.41
CA LEU A 533 -86.69 -30.66 15.51
C LEU A 533 -87.79 -31.69 15.28
N SER A 534 -89.02 -31.28 15.31
CA SER A 534 -90.22 -32.12 15.04
C SER A 534 -90.37 -32.40 13.52
N THR A 535 -89.54 -31.90 12.68
CA THR A 535 -89.56 -31.99 11.22
C THR A 535 -88.29 -32.72 10.76
N GLU A 536 -88.46 -33.84 10.04
CA GLU A 536 -87.32 -34.54 9.41
C GLU A 536 -86.77 -33.66 8.27
N PHE A 537 -85.40 -33.48 8.20
CA PHE A 537 -84.75 -32.86 7.09
C PHE A 537 -83.59 -33.75 6.63
N GLU A 538 -83.29 -33.68 5.33
CA GLU A 538 -82.12 -34.37 4.73
C GLU A 538 -80.85 -33.60 5.07
N TYR A 539 -79.86 -34.25 5.71
CA TYR A 539 -78.56 -33.70 5.99
C TYR A 539 -77.47 -34.52 5.31
N THR A 540 -76.64 -33.81 4.55
CA THR A 540 -75.41 -34.44 3.94
C THR A 540 -74.22 -33.55 4.13
N MET A 541 -73.11 -34.19 4.47
CA MET A 541 -71.80 -33.56 4.53
C MET A 541 -70.86 -34.34 3.60
N ASN A 542 -70.46 -33.69 2.51
CA ASN A 542 -69.64 -34.29 1.47
C ASN A 542 -68.27 -33.59 1.42
N VAL A 543 -67.21 -34.34 1.79
CA VAL A 543 -65.84 -33.85 1.73
C VAL A 543 -65.11 -34.59 0.59
N ASP A 544 -64.55 -33.82 -0.36
CA ASP A 544 -63.76 -34.39 -1.47
C ASP A 544 -62.58 -35.18 -0.88
N PRO A 545 -62.39 -36.45 -1.25
CA PRO A 545 -61.27 -37.28 -0.78
C PRO A 545 -59.90 -36.70 -1.03
N SER A 546 -59.73 -35.76 -1.96
CA SER A 546 -58.49 -35.08 -2.25
C SER A 546 -58.12 -33.96 -1.25
N VAL A 547 -59.07 -33.60 -0.35
CA VAL A 547 -58.88 -32.52 0.63
C VAL A 547 -58.44 -33.10 1.97
N ASP A 548 -57.22 -32.81 2.37
CA ASP A 548 -56.73 -33.14 3.72
C ASP A 548 -57.21 -32.13 4.75
N THR A 549 -58.36 -32.41 5.39
CA THR A 549 -59.00 -31.52 6.35
C THR A 549 -58.21 -31.32 7.67
N GLN A 550 -57.20 -32.20 7.96
CA GLN A 550 -56.40 -32.09 9.15
C GLN A 550 -55.29 -31.06 9.01
N SER A 551 -54.78 -30.90 7.77
CA SER A 551 -53.66 -29.97 7.48
C SER A 551 -54.13 -28.55 7.13
N ILE A 552 -55.43 -28.36 6.90
CA ILE A 552 -55.96 -27.06 6.51
C ILE A 552 -56.50 -26.32 7.75
N ASP A 553 -55.88 -25.21 8.05
CA ASP A 553 -56.30 -24.32 9.11
C ASP A 553 -57.38 -23.35 8.61
N ILE A 554 -58.39 -23.07 9.48
CA ILE A 554 -59.44 -22.07 9.23
C ILE A 554 -59.69 -21.24 10.51
N PRO A 555 -60.28 -20.03 10.37
CA PRO A 555 -60.77 -19.31 11.53
C PRO A 555 -61.86 -20.11 12.26
N ALA A 556 -61.68 -20.23 13.57
CA ALA A 556 -62.61 -21.04 14.38
C ALA A 556 -64.07 -20.53 14.22
N MET A 557 -64.97 -21.49 14.08
CA MET A 557 -66.42 -21.26 14.01
C MET A 557 -66.92 -20.53 12.75
N MET A 558 -66.11 -20.55 11.71
CA MET A 558 -66.43 -19.93 10.41
C MET A 558 -67.58 -20.64 9.70
N ILE A 559 -67.61 -21.97 9.75
CA ILE A 559 -68.68 -22.78 9.17
C ILE A 559 -69.92 -22.82 10.07
N GLN A 560 -69.67 -22.99 11.36
CA GLN A 560 -70.72 -23.15 12.37
C GLN A 560 -71.75 -22.00 12.34
N VAL A 561 -71.31 -20.76 12.18
CA VAL A 561 -72.20 -19.59 12.18
C VAL A 561 -73.21 -19.67 11.04
N PHE A 562 -72.79 -20.10 9.87
CA PHE A 562 -73.70 -20.24 8.73
C PHE A 562 -74.63 -21.44 8.89
N VAL A 563 -74.12 -22.57 9.38
CA VAL A 563 -74.94 -23.75 9.67
C VAL A 563 -75.95 -23.48 10.76
N GLU A 564 -75.57 -22.80 11.82
CA GLU A 564 -76.50 -22.39 12.89
C GLU A 564 -77.60 -21.48 12.35
N ASN A 565 -77.26 -20.54 11.47
CA ASN A 565 -78.26 -19.67 10.82
C ASN A 565 -79.19 -20.47 9.91
N ALA A 566 -78.65 -21.41 9.13
CA ALA A 566 -79.45 -22.30 8.31
C ALA A 566 -80.46 -23.13 9.09
N VAL A 567 -80.02 -23.72 10.22
CA VAL A 567 -80.90 -24.53 11.09
C VAL A 567 -81.94 -23.62 11.81
N LYS A 568 -81.55 -22.49 12.37
CA LYS A 568 -82.45 -21.59 13.11
C LYS A 568 -83.51 -20.90 12.24
N HIS A 569 -83.10 -20.43 11.08
CA HIS A 569 -83.92 -19.57 10.24
C HIS A 569 -84.42 -20.26 8.95
N GLY A 570 -83.68 -21.26 8.44
CA GLY A 570 -84.00 -21.94 7.20
C GLY A 570 -84.85 -23.20 7.40
N LEU A 571 -84.60 -24.00 8.42
CA LEU A 571 -85.19 -25.35 8.54
C LEU A 571 -86.36 -25.42 9.49
N ARG A 572 -86.60 -24.41 10.35
CA ARG A 572 -87.72 -24.42 11.30
C ARG A 572 -89.06 -23.96 10.67
N GLY A 573 -90.09 -24.77 10.80
CA GLY A 573 -91.49 -24.42 10.49
C GLY A 573 -91.84 -24.44 8.97
N GLN A 574 -91.22 -25.28 8.20
CA GLN A 574 -91.50 -25.46 6.79
C GLN A 574 -92.31 -26.78 6.53
N ASN A 575 -93.24 -26.75 5.56
CA ASN A 575 -93.93 -27.91 5.06
C ASN A 575 -93.30 -28.32 3.73
N GLY A 576 -92.67 -29.52 3.65
CA GLY A 576 -92.05 -30.06 2.41
C GLY A 576 -90.69 -30.73 2.73
N GLN A 577 -90.00 -31.24 1.69
CA GLN A 577 -88.69 -31.88 1.85
C GLN A 577 -87.66 -30.81 2.08
N ILE A 578 -87.11 -30.78 3.27
CA ILE A 578 -86.13 -29.79 3.72
C ILE A 578 -84.76 -30.43 3.70
N TYR A 579 -83.69 -29.69 3.27
CA TYR A 579 -82.35 -30.21 3.22
C TYR A 579 -81.33 -29.19 3.69
N LEU A 580 -80.22 -29.69 4.21
CA LEU A 580 -78.97 -28.98 4.49
C LEU A 580 -77.79 -29.78 3.91
N HIS A 581 -77.13 -29.20 2.92
CA HIS A 581 -75.98 -29.82 2.28
C HIS A 581 -74.73 -28.98 2.60
N ILE A 582 -73.68 -29.64 3.12
CA ILE A 582 -72.34 -29.07 3.33
C ILE A 582 -71.37 -29.76 2.38
N GLY A 583 -70.69 -29.00 1.56
CA GLY A 583 -69.69 -29.49 0.61
C GLY A 583 -68.33 -28.91 0.89
N VAL A 584 -67.29 -29.70 0.83
CA VAL A 584 -65.89 -29.24 0.81
C VAL A 584 -65.18 -29.78 -0.37
N ALA A 585 -64.70 -28.95 -1.25
CA ALA A 585 -64.00 -29.36 -2.49
C ALA A 585 -62.71 -28.55 -2.72
N ALA A 586 -61.76 -29.14 -3.41
CA ALA A 586 -60.60 -28.42 -3.89
C ALA A 586 -61.01 -27.41 -4.99
N ASN A 587 -60.44 -26.21 -4.95
CA ASN A 587 -60.72 -25.18 -5.97
C ASN A 587 -59.57 -25.03 -6.99
N ALA A 588 -59.81 -24.31 -8.07
CA ALA A 588 -58.86 -24.14 -9.19
C ALA A 588 -57.53 -23.42 -8.74
N SER A 589 -57.54 -22.72 -7.64
CA SER A 589 -56.34 -22.04 -7.06
C SER A 589 -55.54 -22.90 -6.08
N LYS A 590 -55.71 -24.23 -6.12
CA LYS A 590 -55.15 -25.23 -5.20
C LYS A 590 -55.51 -24.99 -3.72
N GLY A 591 -56.48 -24.19 -3.44
CA GLY A 591 -57.12 -24.00 -2.15
C GLY A 591 -58.39 -24.86 -2.01
N ILE A 592 -59.29 -24.50 -1.05
CA ILE A 592 -60.55 -25.18 -0.84
C ILE A 592 -61.73 -24.20 -0.97
N THR A 593 -62.85 -24.75 -1.34
CA THR A 593 -64.17 -24.07 -1.25
C THR A 593 -65.11 -24.90 -0.39
N ILE A 594 -65.66 -24.29 0.61
CA ILE A 594 -66.66 -24.83 1.53
C ILE A 594 -68.01 -24.24 1.10
N THR A 595 -69.02 -25.09 0.80
CA THR A 595 -70.37 -24.67 0.46
C THR A 595 -71.34 -25.15 1.50
N ILE A 596 -72.33 -24.33 1.80
CA ILE A 596 -73.44 -24.63 2.72
C ILE A 596 -74.73 -24.23 2.01
N ASP A 597 -75.53 -25.22 1.65
CA ASP A 597 -76.80 -25.03 0.93
C ASP A 597 -77.98 -25.53 1.72
N ASN A 598 -79.02 -24.71 1.81
CA ASN A 598 -80.27 -25.10 2.43
C ASN A 598 -81.49 -24.49 1.67
N ASN A 599 -82.59 -25.19 1.62
CA ASN A 599 -83.81 -24.73 0.96
C ASN A 599 -84.78 -23.99 1.88
N GLY A 600 -84.27 -23.13 2.76
CA GLY A 600 -85.07 -22.33 3.66
C GLY A 600 -85.76 -21.15 2.99
N SER A 601 -86.98 -20.83 3.42
CA SER A 601 -87.75 -19.69 2.88
C SER A 601 -87.06 -18.35 3.25
N ASP A 602 -87.05 -17.47 2.24
CA ASP A 602 -86.64 -16.06 2.41
C ASP A 602 -87.69 -15.33 3.25
N ARG A 603 -87.63 -15.45 4.57
CA ARG A 603 -88.32 -14.52 5.48
C ARG A 603 -87.41 -13.38 5.82
N GLN A 604 -87.51 -12.29 5.03
CA GLN A 604 -87.05 -11.00 5.45
C GLN A 604 -87.62 -10.66 6.85
N HIS A 605 -86.74 -10.37 7.80
CA HIS A 605 -86.98 -9.71 9.06
C HIS A 605 -87.75 -10.45 10.16
N SER A 606 -87.06 -11.27 10.94
CA SER A 606 -87.28 -11.26 12.38
C SER A 606 -86.25 -10.35 13.07
N THR A 607 -86.71 -9.26 13.61
CA THR A 607 -85.90 -8.24 14.29
C THR A 607 -85.36 -8.70 15.66
N ASP A 608 -85.42 -10.00 16.00
CA ASP A 608 -85.06 -10.53 17.30
C ASP A 608 -83.77 -11.38 17.34
N GLY A 609 -83.01 -11.41 16.25
CA GLY A 609 -81.68 -12.07 16.20
C GLY A 609 -80.57 -11.05 16.11
N THR A 610 -79.72 -10.93 17.16
CA THR A 610 -78.51 -10.20 17.06
C THR A 610 -77.61 -10.83 16.01
N HIS A 611 -77.47 -10.21 14.82
CA HIS A 611 -76.58 -10.66 13.72
C HIS A 611 -75.08 -10.65 14.12
N THR A 612 -74.78 -10.70 15.38
CA THR A 612 -73.47 -10.55 16.00
C THR A 612 -72.49 -11.67 15.58
N GLY A 613 -72.95 -12.91 15.43
CA GLY A 613 -72.11 -14.04 15.02
C GLY A 613 -71.52 -13.85 13.60
N LEU A 614 -72.39 -13.48 12.64
CA LEU A 614 -71.96 -13.23 11.27
C LEU A 614 -71.02 -12.03 11.13
N GLN A 615 -71.33 -10.93 11.88
CA GLN A 615 -70.46 -9.76 11.89
C GLN A 615 -69.07 -10.07 12.42
N VAL A 616 -68.95 -10.89 13.45
CA VAL A 616 -67.64 -11.31 13.99
C VAL A 616 -66.87 -12.13 12.98
N VAL A 617 -67.50 -13.06 12.25
CA VAL A 617 -66.83 -13.82 11.16
C VAL A 617 -66.38 -12.87 10.07
N LEU A 618 -67.20 -11.92 9.62
CA LEU A 618 -66.86 -10.96 8.58
C LEU A 618 -65.66 -10.08 8.99
N GLN A 619 -65.70 -9.55 10.24
CA GLN A 619 -64.58 -8.74 10.77
C GLN A 619 -63.29 -9.54 10.93
N THR A 620 -63.38 -10.83 11.34
CA THR A 620 -62.24 -11.73 11.43
C THR A 620 -61.61 -11.96 10.05
N VAL A 621 -62.45 -12.26 9.05
CA VAL A 621 -61.98 -12.44 7.68
C VAL A 621 -61.39 -11.17 7.10
N GLU A 622 -62.01 -10.00 7.34
CA GLU A 622 -61.46 -8.72 6.90
C GLU A 622 -60.11 -8.42 7.55
N LEU A 623 -59.98 -8.65 8.86
CA LEU A 623 -58.72 -8.45 9.57
C LEU A 623 -57.60 -9.35 9.02
N LEU A 624 -57.90 -10.65 8.81
CA LEU A 624 -56.94 -11.62 8.28
C LEU A 624 -56.55 -11.30 6.82
N ASN A 625 -57.52 -10.86 6.02
CA ASN A 625 -57.28 -10.49 4.62
C ASN A 625 -56.39 -9.28 4.44
N LYS A 626 -56.28 -8.35 5.44
CA LYS A 626 -55.36 -7.22 5.36
C LYS A 626 -53.89 -7.60 5.19
N TYR A 627 -53.54 -8.82 5.55
CA TYR A 627 -52.16 -9.31 5.53
C TYR A 627 -51.87 -10.40 4.52
N ASN A 628 -52.86 -10.71 3.65
CA ASN A 628 -52.74 -11.75 2.60
C ASN A 628 -52.94 -11.14 1.22
N SER A 629 -52.07 -11.50 0.30
CA SER A 629 -52.17 -11.10 -1.13
C SER A 629 -53.37 -11.77 -1.81
N ASN A 630 -53.73 -13.00 -1.37
CA ASN A 630 -54.85 -13.76 -1.85
C ASN A 630 -55.88 -13.84 -0.70
N PRO A 631 -56.94 -13.04 -0.71
CA PRO A 631 -57.90 -12.99 0.39
C PRO A 631 -58.84 -14.21 0.43
N ILE A 632 -59.31 -14.55 1.62
CA ILE A 632 -60.47 -15.43 1.78
C ILE A 632 -61.66 -14.72 1.15
N GLN A 633 -62.41 -15.43 0.28
CA GLN A 633 -63.59 -14.93 -0.35
C GLN A 633 -64.82 -15.58 0.31
N LEU A 634 -65.78 -14.76 0.68
CA LEU A 634 -67.04 -15.20 1.27
C LEU A 634 -68.21 -14.63 0.49
N VAL A 635 -68.99 -15.55 -0.09
CA VAL A 635 -70.22 -15.22 -0.83
C VAL A 635 -71.37 -15.91 -0.12
N TYR A 636 -72.42 -15.19 0.20
CA TYR A 636 -73.60 -15.75 0.83
C TYR A 636 -74.85 -15.00 0.39
N GLY A 637 -75.96 -15.71 0.30
CA GLY A 637 -77.25 -15.11 -0.06
C GLY A 637 -78.22 -16.08 -0.75
N PRO A 638 -79.45 -15.61 -1.03
CA PRO A 638 -80.45 -16.41 -1.73
C PRO A 638 -80.09 -16.62 -3.22
N GLN A 639 -80.30 -17.87 -3.70
CA GLN A 639 -80.16 -18.23 -5.11
C GLN A 639 -81.57 -18.54 -5.74
N ALA A 640 -81.58 -18.64 -7.11
CA ALA A 640 -82.72 -18.99 -7.83
C ALA A 640 -83.31 -20.39 -7.39
N GLY A 641 -84.57 -20.49 -7.07
CA GLY A 641 -85.19 -21.71 -6.59
C GLY A 641 -85.39 -21.80 -5.09
N GLY A 642 -85.13 -20.73 -4.34
CA GLY A 642 -85.35 -20.68 -2.88
C GLY A 642 -84.27 -21.32 -2.04
N VAL A 643 -83.09 -21.50 -2.62
CA VAL A 643 -81.92 -22.05 -1.93
C VAL A 643 -81.12 -20.93 -1.35
N TRP A 644 -80.73 -21.00 -0.03
CA TRP A 644 -79.76 -20.15 0.56
C TRP A 644 -78.37 -20.80 0.42
N HIS A 645 -77.47 -20.07 -0.23
CA HIS A 645 -76.13 -20.55 -0.55
C HIS A 645 -75.08 -19.76 0.17
N VAL A 646 -74.09 -20.44 0.73
CA VAL A 646 -72.87 -19.85 1.27
C VAL A 646 -71.67 -20.56 0.62
N ALA A 647 -70.74 -19.78 0.13
CA ALA A 647 -69.46 -20.28 -0.39
C ALA A 647 -68.31 -19.55 0.26
N ILE A 648 -67.43 -20.30 0.88
CA ILE A 648 -66.23 -19.82 1.56
C ILE A 648 -65.02 -20.37 0.81
N SER A 649 -64.32 -19.52 0.07
CA SER A 649 -63.09 -19.93 -0.68
C SER A 649 -61.86 -19.49 0.05
N ILE A 650 -61.02 -20.46 0.42
CA ILE A 650 -59.75 -20.26 1.12
C ILE A 650 -58.62 -20.65 0.16
N PRO A 651 -57.73 -19.71 -0.23
CA PRO A 651 -56.60 -20.01 -1.12
C PRO A 651 -55.53 -20.85 -0.43
N SER A 652 -54.79 -21.64 -1.21
CA SER A 652 -53.63 -22.40 -0.71
C SER A 652 -52.56 -21.47 -0.13
N GLY A 653 -51.96 -21.87 0.98
CA GLY A 653 -50.88 -21.10 1.63
C GLY A 653 -51.37 -19.82 2.31
N TYR A 654 -52.67 -19.70 2.65
CA TYR A 654 -53.18 -18.55 3.38
C TYR A 654 -52.49 -18.39 4.72
N ASN A 655 -51.94 -17.19 5.00
CA ASN A 655 -51.18 -16.91 6.21
C ASN A 655 -52.10 -16.32 7.31
N TYR A 656 -52.33 -17.10 8.33
CA TYR A 656 -53.08 -16.67 9.53
C TYR A 656 -52.26 -15.89 10.54
N LYS A 657 -50.92 -15.81 10.36
CA LYS A 657 -50.03 -15.04 11.23
C LYS A 657 -49.71 -13.70 10.59
N PRO A 658 -49.86 -12.59 11.31
CA PRO A 658 -49.47 -11.28 10.79
C PRO A 658 -47.98 -11.18 10.71
N LEU A 659 -47.40 -11.31 9.51
CA LEU A 659 -45.97 -11.15 9.15
C LEU A 659 -45.06 -12.27 9.63
N ASN A 660 -44.38 -12.86 8.66
CA ASN A 660 -43.33 -13.87 8.83
C ASN A 660 -42.34 -13.50 9.94
N GLU A 661 -41.96 -14.51 10.71
CA GLU A 661 -40.74 -14.50 11.49
C GLU A 661 -39.50 -14.28 10.64
#